data_9cb45472d78ffede99e2b0039518c0d2
#
_entry.id   9cb45472d78ffede99e2b0039518c0d2
#
_cell.length_a   1.000
_cell.length_b   1.000
_cell.length_c   1.000
_cell.angle_alpha   90.00
_cell.angle_beta   90.00
_cell.angle_gamma   90.00
#
_symmetry.space_group_name_H-M   'P 1'
#
loop_
_entity.id
_entity.type
_entity.pdbx_description
1 polymer ?
#
loop_
_entity_poly.entity_id
_entity_poly.type
_entity_poly.pdbx_seq_one_letter_code
_entity_poly.pdbx_strand_id
1 'polypeptide(L)'
;MPARRHARSLLAAASMVALTFSPAQAREAASAAPEAWTEADRAASALVAKMTVDEKVEQLLNVAPAIPRLGIPAYNWWTESLHGAGGAVPTTNFPQSIGLAATFDPPLVHDVARVISTELQGLHTLARQTGHLGKIGTGLDTWAPNINIFRDPRWGRGQETYGEDPFLTARLGVAYVQGIQGPNPDLPDVIATPKHFAVHSGPEPTRHTDNIMVSRHDLEDTYLPAFRAAIVEAKAGSIMCAYNRVDGQPACASDLLLKDRLRGAWGFKGYVVSDCDAVVDIYDRHKYAPDAASGVAAGLLAGVDNECHTGTIGEAPGLADRYKAALKAGYLTDSDIDRVLVRLFSARYRNGDLRGIAARKPNATPVSAVGTREGWELSLKAAEKSLVLLKNNGALPLKPGVRVAVIGPLGDATRVLRGNYSSPNSAPPISVVDGLRRAMPEAKVTLVPFAPSITDGDLVTDGNFLTPDGQPGLRAVYYNAIDPAKPRGERTFSARPVVTRIEANLQSSAMQLKEVSDAHKVVWDGFFVAPESGLYKLGVTGVKGALEIDGKPLVRSDRYSLWGEAPKYVEVQLKKGERYPLHFDLEGGGAAGPGLFWKRITHDPWGDLARGAAETDVLVAVVGLTSDLEGEEMPLKIEGFDGGDKTGLELPMDQRELLIRARTLGKPLIVVTMNGSPIDLSWARDNADALVEAWYPGQAGGLAVANALSGKVNPSGRLPLTFYKDTADLPAFTNYAMAGRTYRYFTGKPVYGFGYGLSYTTFGYGPARVEPVDGSTANGIRVTAQVTNTGTREGEEVVQAYLRFPDQPGAPRVALRGLQRVALKPGESKAVTLELSPRDLSAVRPDGVRQVFAGAYRLNLGGGQPDSGLPGTETTFKVDRVVDLPK
;
A
#
# COMPACT_ATOMS: atom_id res chain seq x y z
N MET A 1 -51.81 -48.07 -14.95
CA MET A 1 -50.66 -48.59 -14.19
C MET A 1 -49.55 -47.55 -14.26
N PRO A 2 -49.18 -46.90 -13.14
CA PRO A 2 -48.18 -45.84 -13.13
C PRO A 2 -46.84 -46.35 -12.61
N ALA A 3 -45.76 -45.94 -13.28
CA ALA A 3 -44.39 -46.20 -12.88
C ALA A 3 -43.94 -45.11 -11.89
N ARG A 4 -43.51 -45.54 -10.70
CA ARG A 4 -42.88 -44.70 -9.66
C ARG A 4 -41.43 -44.42 -10.09
N ARG A 5 -41.07 -43.11 -10.12
CA ARG A 5 -39.66 -42.65 -10.14
C ARG A 5 -39.25 -42.23 -8.72
N HIS A 6 -38.24 -42.90 -8.20
CA HIS A 6 -37.60 -42.54 -6.95
C HIS A 6 -36.61 -41.38 -7.18
N ALA A 7 -36.81 -40.29 -6.45
CA ALA A 7 -35.83 -39.24 -6.29
C ALA A 7 -34.81 -39.69 -5.25
N ARG A 8 -33.53 -39.74 -5.59
CA ARG A 8 -32.41 -39.93 -4.67
C ARG A 8 -31.87 -38.54 -4.32
N SER A 9 -32.01 -38.19 -3.06
CA SER A 9 -31.34 -37.03 -2.45
C SER A 9 -29.86 -37.35 -2.27
N LEU A 10 -28.98 -36.58 -2.88
CA LEU A 10 -27.55 -36.59 -2.62
C LEU A 10 -27.28 -35.53 -1.55
N LEU A 11 -27.01 -35.97 -0.31
CA LEU A 11 -26.36 -35.15 0.71
C LEU A 11 -24.86 -35.08 0.34
N ALA A 12 -24.41 -33.89 0.01
CA ALA A 12 -22.98 -33.57 -0.08
C ALA A 12 -22.47 -33.26 1.35
N ALA A 13 -21.74 -34.17 1.92
CA ALA A 13 -20.99 -33.94 3.17
C ALA A 13 -19.73 -33.14 2.82
N ALA A 14 -19.65 -31.87 3.26
CA ALA A 14 -18.44 -31.10 3.23
C ALA A 14 -17.49 -31.61 4.32
N SER A 15 -16.47 -32.35 3.94
CA SER A 15 -15.38 -32.76 4.83
C SER A 15 -14.45 -31.55 5.04
N MET A 16 -14.49 -30.96 6.22
CA MET A 16 -13.42 -30.09 6.73
C MET A 16 -12.17 -30.94 6.92
N VAL A 17 -11.18 -30.76 6.07
CA VAL A 17 -9.83 -31.27 6.30
C VAL A 17 -9.13 -30.31 7.26
N ALA A 18 -9.14 -30.61 8.54
CA ALA A 18 -8.23 -30.00 9.49
C ALA A 18 -6.83 -30.55 9.21
N LEU A 19 -5.97 -29.73 8.62
CA LEU A 19 -4.54 -30.02 8.50
C LEU A 19 -3.91 -29.97 9.90
N THR A 20 -3.92 -31.11 10.60
CA THR A 20 -3.09 -31.28 11.79
C THR A 20 -1.65 -31.51 11.36
N PHE A 21 -0.82 -30.48 11.49
CA PHE A 21 0.63 -30.65 11.37
C PHE A 21 1.12 -31.59 12.48
N SER A 22 1.70 -32.72 12.07
CA SER A 22 2.32 -33.66 12.99
C SER A 22 3.53 -33.01 13.67
N PRO A 23 3.76 -33.24 14.98
CA PRO A 23 4.95 -32.74 15.67
C PRO A 23 6.29 -33.18 15.04
N ALA A 24 6.28 -34.26 14.25
CA ALA A 24 7.43 -34.74 13.51
C ALA A 24 7.77 -33.83 12.32
N GLN A 25 6.76 -33.30 11.58
CA GLN A 25 6.98 -32.37 10.46
C GLN A 25 7.45 -31.00 10.96
N ALA A 26 6.99 -30.54 12.13
CA ALA A 26 7.49 -29.32 12.75
C ALA A 26 8.95 -29.48 13.24
N ARG A 27 9.34 -30.67 13.67
CA ARG A 27 10.73 -30.97 14.06
C ARG A 27 11.68 -31.10 12.87
N GLU A 28 11.21 -31.64 11.74
CA GLU A 28 12.00 -31.75 10.50
C GLU A 28 12.20 -30.36 9.85
N ALA A 29 11.18 -29.50 9.85
CA ALA A 29 11.28 -28.11 9.39
C ALA A 29 12.21 -27.27 10.30
N ALA A 30 12.18 -27.47 11.63
CA ALA A 30 13.03 -26.76 12.57
C ALA A 30 14.52 -27.21 12.52
N SER A 31 14.84 -28.41 12.01
CA SER A 31 16.20 -28.87 11.82
C SER A 31 16.81 -28.46 10.46
N ALA A 32 15.99 -28.22 9.44
CA ALA A 32 16.43 -27.85 8.10
C ALA A 32 16.80 -26.36 7.97
N ALA A 33 16.25 -25.51 8.79
CA ALA A 33 16.45 -24.05 8.72
C ALA A 33 17.90 -23.59 9.00
N PRO A 34 18.60 -24.06 10.04
CA PRO A 34 20.02 -23.75 10.25
C PRO A 34 20.93 -24.27 9.14
N GLU A 35 20.56 -25.37 8.51
CA GLU A 35 21.30 -25.97 7.41
C GLU A 35 21.18 -25.14 6.12
N ALA A 36 20.00 -24.64 5.81
CA ALA A 36 19.74 -23.79 4.64
C ALA A 36 20.54 -22.49 4.68
N TRP A 37 20.60 -21.79 5.82
CA TRP A 37 21.44 -20.60 5.98
C TRP A 37 22.92 -20.90 5.81
N THR A 38 23.43 -21.95 6.48
CA THR A 38 24.83 -22.36 6.42
C THR A 38 25.23 -22.78 5.01
N GLU A 39 24.35 -23.46 4.27
CA GLU A 39 24.58 -23.87 2.89
C GLU A 39 24.61 -22.62 1.97
N ALA A 40 23.66 -21.70 2.10
CA ALA A 40 23.57 -20.49 1.31
C ALA A 40 24.77 -19.56 1.55
N ASP A 41 25.17 -19.35 2.81
CA ASP A 41 26.34 -18.53 3.18
C ASP A 41 27.62 -19.11 2.63
N ARG A 42 27.79 -20.45 2.67
CA ARG A 42 28.95 -21.15 2.10
C ARG A 42 28.98 -20.99 0.57
N ALA A 43 27.84 -21.16 -0.11
CA ALA A 43 27.75 -20.98 -1.55
C ALA A 43 28.03 -19.54 -1.96
N ALA A 44 27.48 -18.57 -1.22
CA ALA A 44 27.71 -17.14 -1.42
C ALA A 44 29.19 -16.76 -1.23
N SER A 45 29.84 -17.24 -0.15
CA SER A 45 31.25 -16.99 0.12
C SER A 45 32.16 -17.55 -1.00
N ALA A 46 31.85 -18.77 -1.46
CA ALA A 46 32.61 -19.39 -2.56
C ALA A 46 32.40 -18.67 -3.90
N LEU A 47 31.26 -18.01 -4.09
CA LEU A 47 30.95 -17.21 -5.27
C LEU A 47 31.65 -15.85 -5.21
N VAL A 48 31.55 -15.13 -4.10
CA VAL A 48 32.15 -13.81 -3.86
C VAL A 48 33.68 -13.86 -3.98
N ALA A 49 34.32 -14.94 -3.49
CA ALA A 49 35.74 -15.14 -3.60
C ALA A 49 36.28 -15.23 -5.07
N LYS A 50 35.39 -15.46 -6.06
CA LYS A 50 35.73 -15.50 -7.48
C LYS A 50 35.54 -14.18 -8.21
N MET A 51 34.96 -13.17 -7.56
CA MET A 51 34.66 -11.88 -8.16
C MET A 51 35.89 -10.96 -8.11
N THR A 52 36.05 -10.15 -9.15
CA THR A 52 36.97 -9.00 -9.14
C THR A 52 36.41 -7.88 -8.27
N VAL A 53 37.24 -6.92 -7.88
CA VAL A 53 36.80 -5.75 -7.11
C VAL A 53 35.74 -4.97 -7.87
N ASP A 54 35.90 -4.77 -9.18
CA ASP A 54 34.92 -4.08 -10.01
C ASP A 54 33.57 -4.79 -10.00
N GLU A 55 33.56 -6.10 -10.18
CA GLU A 55 32.32 -6.90 -10.10
C GLU A 55 31.68 -6.83 -8.70
N LYS A 56 32.49 -6.85 -7.64
CA LYS A 56 31.99 -6.77 -6.25
C LYS A 56 31.26 -5.46 -5.98
N VAL A 57 31.89 -4.32 -6.30
CA VAL A 57 31.31 -3.01 -5.97
C VAL A 57 30.04 -2.70 -6.77
N GLU A 58 29.92 -3.22 -8.00
CA GLU A 58 28.71 -3.08 -8.81
C GLU A 58 27.52 -3.89 -8.23
N GLN A 59 27.79 -4.97 -7.50
CA GLN A 59 26.73 -5.76 -6.85
C GLN A 59 26.19 -5.11 -5.56
N LEU A 60 26.79 -4.03 -5.05
CA LEU A 60 26.33 -3.29 -3.88
C LEU A 60 25.13 -2.37 -4.18
N LEU A 61 24.88 -2.05 -5.45
CA LEU A 61 23.80 -1.17 -5.88
C LEU A 61 22.49 -1.96 -6.10
N ASN A 62 21.36 -1.23 -6.08
CA ASN A 62 20.06 -1.83 -6.37
C ASN A 62 19.98 -2.46 -7.77
N VAL A 63 20.68 -1.92 -8.76
CA VAL A 63 20.89 -2.57 -10.06
C VAL A 63 22.20 -3.33 -10.03
N ALA A 64 22.11 -4.64 -9.93
CA ALA A 64 23.26 -5.56 -9.93
C ALA A 64 23.42 -6.16 -11.33
N PRO A 65 24.45 -5.78 -12.11
CA PRO A 65 24.65 -6.29 -13.47
C PRO A 65 24.96 -7.78 -13.48
N ALA A 66 24.72 -8.43 -14.63
CA ALA A 66 25.08 -9.83 -14.82
C ALA A 66 26.61 -10.03 -14.76
N ILE A 67 27.03 -11.17 -14.23
CA ILE A 67 28.44 -11.63 -14.30
C ILE A 67 28.45 -12.96 -15.09
N PRO A 68 28.46 -12.90 -16.44
CA PRO A 68 28.27 -14.08 -17.29
C PRO A 68 29.32 -15.18 -17.04
N ARG A 69 30.57 -14.79 -16.78
CA ARG A 69 31.67 -15.77 -16.51
C ARG A 69 31.43 -16.61 -15.24
N LEU A 70 30.59 -16.10 -14.32
CA LEU A 70 30.21 -16.80 -13.08
C LEU A 70 28.78 -17.38 -13.13
N GLY A 71 28.12 -17.21 -14.27
CA GLY A 71 26.73 -17.66 -14.45
C GLY A 71 25.70 -16.87 -13.62
N ILE A 72 26.03 -15.64 -13.19
CA ILE A 72 25.16 -14.79 -12.39
C ILE A 72 24.32 -13.94 -13.34
N PRO A 73 22.98 -14.05 -13.29
CA PRO A 73 22.10 -13.17 -14.06
C PRO A 73 22.06 -11.75 -13.45
N ALA A 74 21.68 -10.76 -14.26
CA ALA A 74 21.36 -9.44 -13.76
C ALA A 74 20.23 -9.52 -12.73
N TYR A 75 20.26 -8.65 -11.73
CA TYR A 75 19.26 -8.56 -10.68
C TYR A 75 18.95 -7.11 -10.38
N ASN A 76 17.70 -6.81 -10.06
CA ASN A 76 17.31 -5.51 -9.55
C ASN A 76 16.56 -5.72 -8.23
N TRP A 77 17.11 -5.13 -7.16
CA TRP A 77 16.54 -5.19 -5.82
C TRP A 77 15.31 -4.29 -5.66
N TRP A 78 15.06 -3.40 -6.64
CA TRP A 78 13.92 -2.49 -6.58
C TRP A 78 12.65 -3.17 -7.09
N THR A 79 11.86 -3.64 -6.18
CA THR A 79 10.54 -4.20 -6.45
C THR A 79 9.56 -3.64 -5.43
N GLU A 80 8.45 -3.06 -5.87
CA GLU A 80 7.41 -2.51 -5.00
C GLU A 80 6.22 -3.45 -4.91
N SER A 81 5.56 -3.48 -3.74
CA SER A 81 4.38 -4.33 -3.58
C SER A 81 3.44 -3.92 -2.45
N LEU A 82 3.36 -2.65 -2.08
CA LEU A 82 2.57 -2.19 -0.93
C LEU A 82 1.13 -2.73 -0.92
N HIS A 83 0.48 -2.76 -2.10
CA HIS A 83 -0.88 -3.28 -2.24
C HIS A 83 -1.15 -3.95 -3.61
N GLY A 84 -0.11 -4.47 -4.23
CA GLY A 84 -0.12 -5.18 -5.51
C GLY A 84 1.31 -5.38 -5.99
N ALA A 85 1.58 -6.36 -6.83
CA ALA A 85 2.89 -6.55 -7.43
C ALA A 85 3.22 -5.38 -8.36
N GLY A 86 4.18 -4.53 -7.97
CA GLY A 86 4.57 -3.33 -8.70
C GLY A 86 5.35 -3.65 -9.98
N GLY A 87 5.09 -2.91 -11.05
CA GLY A 87 5.82 -3.07 -12.30
C GLY A 87 5.05 -2.55 -13.52
N ALA A 88 5.62 -2.75 -14.70
CA ALA A 88 5.03 -2.34 -15.98
C ALA A 88 4.01 -3.35 -16.54
N VAL A 89 3.85 -4.51 -15.89
CA VAL A 89 2.90 -5.56 -16.31
C VAL A 89 1.64 -5.45 -15.47
N PRO A 90 0.44 -5.60 -16.05
CA PRO A 90 -0.81 -5.60 -15.29
C PRO A 90 -0.84 -6.68 -14.22
N THR A 91 -1.15 -6.28 -12.98
CA THR A 91 -1.26 -7.16 -11.80
C THR A 91 -2.52 -6.84 -11.00
N THR A 92 -2.80 -7.62 -9.98
CA THR A 92 -3.94 -7.37 -9.10
C THR A 92 -3.62 -6.21 -8.16
N ASN A 93 -4.44 -5.14 -8.23
CA ASN A 93 -4.38 -4.02 -7.29
C ASN A 93 -5.44 -4.19 -6.20
N PHE A 94 -4.97 -4.30 -4.96
CA PHE A 94 -5.77 -4.34 -3.74
C PHE A 94 -6.04 -2.93 -3.21
N PRO A 95 -6.91 -2.76 -2.19
CA PRO A 95 -6.97 -1.50 -1.46
C PRO A 95 -5.59 -1.05 -0.99
N GLN A 96 -5.35 0.25 -0.99
CA GLN A 96 -4.12 0.83 -0.44
C GLN A 96 -3.94 0.39 1.03
N SER A 97 -2.71 0.37 1.52
CA SER A 97 -2.36 -0.18 2.84
C SER A 97 -3.24 0.37 3.97
N ILE A 98 -3.59 1.66 3.94
CA ILE A 98 -4.49 2.26 4.91
C ILE A 98 -5.92 1.68 4.85
N GLY A 99 -6.41 1.35 3.66
CA GLY A 99 -7.67 0.64 3.46
C GLY A 99 -7.58 -0.82 3.95
N LEU A 100 -6.46 -1.50 3.70
CA LEU A 100 -6.20 -2.83 4.27
C LEU A 100 -6.16 -2.76 5.80
N ALA A 101 -5.61 -1.69 6.39
CA ALA A 101 -5.62 -1.49 7.83
C ALA A 101 -7.02 -1.32 8.40
N ALA A 102 -7.91 -0.65 7.67
CA ALA A 102 -9.31 -0.48 8.08
C ALA A 102 -10.08 -1.81 8.17
N THR A 103 -9.56 -2.89 7.58
CA THR A 103 -10.15 -4.21 7.73
C THR A 103 -9.97 -4.80 9.13
N PHE A 104 -8.93 -4.41 9.87
CA PHE A 104 -8.55 -5.05 11.15
C PHE A 104 -8.50 -6.58 11.04
N ASP A 105 -7.98 -7.09 9.92
CA ASP A 105 -8.04 -8.51 9.52
C ASP A 105 -6.65 -9.03 9.11
N PRO A 106 -5.77 -9.37 10.08
CA PRO A 106 -4.45 -9.91 9.75
C PRO A 106 -4.46 -11.13 8.82
N PRO A 107 -5.38 -12.13 8.97
CA PRO A 107 -5.52 -13.21 8.01
C PRO A 107 -5.78 -12.74 6.58
N LEU A 108 -6.65 -11.75 6.38
CA LEU A 108 -6.91 -11.20 5.04
C LEU A 108 -5.67 -10.53 4.45
N VAL A 109 -4.93 -9.76 5.26
CA VAL A 109 -3.69 -9.11 4.82
C VAL A 109 -2.63 -10.16 4.45
N HIS A 110 -2.55 -11.27 5.18
CA HIS A 110 -1.71 -12.41 4.83
C HIS A 110 -2.10 -13.00 3.47
N ASP A 111 -3.40 -13.23 3.21
CA ASP A 111 -3.88 -13.80 1.95
C ASP A 111 -3.61 -12.84 0.78
N VAL A 112 -3.82 -11.53 0.96
CA VAL A 112 -3.47 -10.49 -0.01
C VAL A 112 -1.97 -10.57 -0.33
N ALA A 113 -1.12 -10.61 0.69
CA ALA A 113 0.33 -10.71 0.52
C ALA A 113 0.76 -12.02 -0.19
N ARG A 114 0.04 -13.14 0.03
CA ARG A 114 0.28 -14.39 -0.70
C ARG A 114 0.00 -14.27 -2.19
N VAL A 115 -1.08 -13.61 -2.59
CA VAL A 115 -1.37 -13.34 -4.00
C VAL A 115 -0.28 -12.46 -4.60
N ILE A 116 0.08 -11.37 -3.92
CA ILE A 116 1.16 -10.47 -4.37
C ILE A 116 2.48 -11.24 -4.55
N SER A 117 2.87 -12.05 -3.58
CA SER A 117 4.08 -12.89 -3.66
C SER A 117 4.06 -13.82 -4.88
N THR A 118 2.91 -14.45 -5.15
CA THR A 118 2.73 -15.35 -6.29
C THR A 118 2.85 -14.59 -7.62
N GLU A 119 2.27 -13.39 -7.71
CA GLU A 119 2.38 -12.54 -8.90
C GLU A 119 3.83 -12.08 -9.12
N LEU A 120 4.56 -11.66 -8.07
CA LEU A 120 5.98 -11.30 -8.16
C LEU A 120 6.84 -12.46 -8.69
N GLN A 121 6.59 -13.68 -8.21
CA GLN A 121 7.25 -14.89 -8.72
C GLN A 121 6.93 -15.14 -10.20
N GLY A 122 5.67 -14.92 -10.61
CA GLY A 122 5.23 -15.01 -12.01
C GLY A 122 5.90 -13.97 -12.90
N LEU A 123 6.03 -12.72 -12.41
CA LEU A 123 6.73 -11.63 -13.11
C LEU A 123 8.23 -11.92 -13.26
N HIS A 124 8.88 -12.45 -12.22
CA HIS A 124 10.26 -12.93 -12.32
C HIS A 124 10.42 -14.01 -13.39
N THR A 125 9.49 -14.95 -13.46
CA THR A 125 9.47 -15.99 -14.50
C THR A 125 9.30 -15.38 -15.88
N LEU A 126 8.39 -14.42 -16.06
CA LEU A 126 8.19 -13.69 -17.31
C LEU A 126 9.49 -12.99 -17.74
N ALA A 127 10.09 -12.20 -16.84
CA ALA A 127 11.33 -11.48 -17.13
C ALA A 127 12.48 -12.42 -17.55
N ARG A 128 12.57 -13.61 -16.92
CA ARG A 128 13.53 -14.65 -17.32
C ARG A 128 13.26 -15.17 -18.72
N GLN A 129 11.99 -15.40 -19.07
CA GLN A 129 11.61 -15.93 -20.38
C GLN A 129 11.79 -14.91 -21.51
N THR A 130 11.60 -13.64 -21.22
CA THR A 130 11.68 -12.55 -22.20
C THR A 130 13.06 -11.85 -22.23
N GLY A 131 13.98 -12.21 -21.31
CA GLY A 131 15.31 -11.64 -21.27
C GLY A 131 15.42 -10.29 -20.53
N HIS A 132 14.40 -9.92 -19.74
CA HIS A 132 14.31 -8.64 -19.01
C HIS A 132 14.69 -8.74 -17.52
N LEU A 133 15.42 -9.77 -17.08
CA LEU A 133 15.94 -9.81 -15.71
C LEU A 133 16.84 -8.59 -15.43
N GLY A 134 16.78 -8.09 -14.20
CA GLY A 134 17.54 -6.88 -13.81
C GLY A 134 16.77 -5.57 -13.99
N LYS A 135 15.52 -5.62 -14.46
CA LYS A 135 14.62 -4.46 -14.48
C LYS A 135 13.86 -4.31 -13.17
N ILE A 136 13.43 -3.08 -12.86
CA ILE A 136 12.56 -2.80 -11.70
C ILE A 136 11.35 -3.72 -11.73
N GLY A 137 11.01 -4.33 -10.59
CA GLY A 137 9.88 -5.24 -10.46
C GLY A 137 10.14 -6.67 -10.96
N THR A 138 11.40 -7.06 -11.20
CA THR A 138 11.74 -8.41 -11.66
C THR A 138 12.53 -9.24 -10.63
N GLY A 139 12.84 -8.69 -9.45
CA GLY A 139 13.48 -9.38 -8.34
C GLY A 139 12.55 -10.37 -7.63
N LEU A 140 13.14 -11.23 -6.79
CA LEU A 140 12.42 -12.08 -5.83
C LEU A 140 12.58 -11.51 -4.41
N ASP A 141 12.52 -10.20 -4.31
CA ASP A 141 12.44 -9.40 -3.10
C ASP A 141 11.47 -8.24 -3.34
N THR A 142 11.04 -7.58 -2.28
CA THR A 142 10.14 -6.43 -2.41
C THR A 142 10.29 -5.46 -1.26
N TRP A 143 10.21 -4.15 -1.57
CA TRP A 143 10.34 -3.05 -0.61
C TRP A 143 9.00 -2.70 0.04
N ALA A 144 8.47 -3.67 0.73
CA ALA A 144 7.22 -3.62 1.47
C ALA A 144 7.27 -4.59 2.67
N PRO A 145 6.45 -4.34 3.71
CA PRO A 145 5.44 -3.30 3.86
C PRO A 145 6.00 -1.97 4.41
N ASN A 146 5.27 -0.86 4.23
CA ASN A 146 5.54 0.37 4.97
C ASN A 146 4.86 0.28 6.35
N ILE A 147 5.66 0.14 7.41
CA ILE A 147 5.20 0.01 8.80
C ILE A 147 5.59 1.20 9.68
N ASN A 148 5.82 2.36 9.06
CA ASN A 148 5.92 3.62 9.77
C ASN A 148 4.57 3.97 10.40
N ILE A 149 4.60 4.73 11.50
CA ILE A 149 3.38 5.15 12.19
C ILE A 149 2.83 6.43 11.56
N PHE A 150 1.58 6.41 11.17
CA PHE A 150 0.87 7.57 10.65
C PHE A 150 0.52 8.54 11.78
N ARG A 151 1.55 9.20 12.33
CA ARG A 151 1.43 10.07 13.52
C ARG A 151 0.70 11.40 13.28
N ASP A 152 0.68 11.89 12.04
CA ASP A 152 0.16 13.20 11.68
C ASP A 152 -0.70 13.13 10.43
N PRO A 153 -1.95 13.62 10.46
CA PRO A 153 -2.88 13.50 9.32
C PRO A 153 -2.46 14.27 8.07
N ARG A 154 -1.46 15.16 8.16
CA ARG A 154 -0.94 15.91 7.01
C ARG A 154 -0.03 15.08 6.12
N TRP A 155 0.56 14.01 6.63
CA TRP A 155 1.55 13.21 5.90
C TRP A 155 0.95 12.48 4.69
N GLY A 156 1.40 12.85 3.46
CA GLY A 156 0.86 12.30 2.22
C GLY A 156 1.17 10.83 2.00
N ARG A 157 2.35 10.32 2.45
CA ARG A 157 2.69 8.89 2.41
C ARG A 157 2.01 8.08 3.51
N GLY A 158 1.25 8.70 4.39
CA GLY A 158 0.46 7.99 5.41
C GLY A 158 -0.45 6.92 4.82
N GLN A 159 -0.96 7.12 3.60
CA GLN A 159 -1.77 6.14 2.86
C GLN A 159 -1.07 4.79 2.68
N GLU A 160 0.27 4.77 2.65
CA GLU A 160 1.07 3.56 2.47
C GLU A 160 1.15 2.69 3.73
N THR A 161 0.71 3.21 4.88
CA THR A 161 0.92 2.61 6.20
C THR A 161 -0.32 1.89 6.72
N TYR A 162 -0.16 1.17 7.82
CA TYR A 162 -1.27 0.53 8.53
C TYR A 162 -1.85 1.40 9.66
N GLY A 163 -1.67 2.73 9.59
CA GLY A 163 -2.31 3.69 10.46
C GLY A 163 -1.47 4.14 11.65
N GLU A 164 -2.15 4.64 12.67
CA GLU A 164 -1.52 5.37 13.79
C GLU A 164 -1.17 4.49 14.99
N ASP A 165 -1.64 3.24 15.02
CA ASP A 165 -1.50 2.39 16.19
C ASP A 165 -0.35 1.38 16.03
N PRO A 166 0.63 1.34 16.95
CA PRO A 166 1.78 0.43 16.86
C PRO A 166 1.42 -1.05 16.95
N PHE A 167 0.35 -1.42 17.68
CA PHE A 167 -0.09 -2.80 17.79
C PHE A 167 -0.75 -3.27 16.49
N LEU A 168 -1.71 -2.51 15.96
CA LEU A 168 -2.36 -2.83 14.68
C LEU A 168 -1.32 -2.93 13.56
N THR A 169 -0.43 -1.92 13.44
CA THR A 169 0.64 -1.90 12.45
C THR A 169 1.56 -3.12 12.59
N ALA A 170 1.91 -3.52 13.81
CA ALA A 170 2.70 -4.72 14.04
C ALA A 170 1.98 -6.00 13.59
N ARG A 171 0.70 -6.17 13.94
CA ARG A 171 -0.07 -7.39 13.58
C ARG A 171 -0.26 -7.50 12.06
N LEU A 172 -0.60 -6.41 11.38
CA LEU A 172 -0.77 -6.39 9.93
C LEU A 172 0.57 -6.51 9.20
N GLY A 173 1.61 -5.83 9.70
CA GLY A 173 2.98 -5.93 9.15
C GLY A 173 3.54 -7.35 9.25
N VAL A 174 3.33 -8.03 10.38
CA VAL A 174 3.70 -9.45 10.56
C VAL A 174 2.97 -10.34 9.56
N ALA A 175 1.65 -10.17 9.43
CA ALA A 175 0.83 -10.94 8.49
C ALA A 175 1.28 -10.73 7.04
N TYR A 176 1.57 -9.49 6.66
CA TYR A 176 2.06 -9.16 5.33
C TYR A 176 3.42 -9.81 5.05
N VAL A 177 4.40 -9.66 5.95
CA VAL A 177 5.74 -10.27 5.80
C VAL A 177 5.63 -11.78 5.66
N GLN A 178 4.84 -12.45 6.52
CA GLN A 178 4.62 -13.89 6.46
C GLN A 178 3.95 -14.31 5.14
N GLY A 179 2.98 -13.55 4.67
CA GLY A 179 2.33 -13.76 3.38
C GLY A 179 3.31 -13.65 2.21
N ILE A 180 4.12 -12.60 2.15
CA ILE A 180 5.15 -12.40 1.10
C ILE A 180 6.18 -13.53 1.12
N GLN A 181 6.74 -13.85 2.31
CA GLN A 181 7.83 -14.81 2.43
C GLN A 181 7.39 -16.27 2.32
N GLY A 182 6.10 -16.55 2.56
CA GLY A 182 5.58 -17.90 2.54
C GLY A 182 5.87 -18.69 3.81
N PRO A 183 5.61 -20.01 3.81
CA PRO A 183 5.56 -20.82 5.02
C PRO A 183 6.94 -21.04 5.67
N ASN A 184 8.02 -20.84 4.94
CA ASN A 184 9.38 -21.01 5.45
C ASN A 184 10.19 -19.71 5.29
N PRO A 185 10.31 -18.87 6.32
CA PRO A 185 11.04 -17.60 6.24
C PRO A 185 12.55 -17.78 6.04
N ASP A 186 13.13 -18.94 6.31
CA ASP A 186 14.53 -19.22 6.02
C ASP A 186 14.77 -19.52 4.53
N LEU A 187 13.73 -19.91 3.80
CA LEU A 187 13.73 -20.13 2.35
C LEU A 187 12.54 -19.35 1.72
N PRO A 188 12.56 -18.02 1.77
CA PRO A 188 11.42 -17.21 1.37
C PRO A 188 11.11 -17.34 -0.12
N ASP A 189 9.83 -17.31 -0.45
CA ASP A 189 9.37 -17.24 -1.85
C ASP A 189 9.76 -15.91 -2.49
N VAL A 190 9.49 -14.81 -1.77
CA VAL A 190 9.93 -13.44 -2.05
C VAL A 190 10.39 -12.84 -0.73
N ILE A 191 11.47 -12.07 -0.72
CA ILE A 191 11.99 -11.45 0.50
C ILE A 191 11.23 -10.17 0.78
N ALA A 192 10.63 -10.05 1.96
CA ALA A 192 9.98 -8.83 2.42
C ALA A 192 10.98 -7.86 3.05
N THR A 193 10.81 -6.56 2.76
CA THR A 193 11.65 -5.48 3.27
C THR A 193 10.77 -4.43 3.97
N PRO A 194 10.47 -4.58 5.26
CA PRO A 194 9.79 -3.56 6.04
C PRO A 194 10.51 -2.21 5.96
N LYS A 195 9.76 -1.12 5.77
CA LYS A 195 10.29 0.23 5.56
C LYS A 195 9.49 1.29 6.33
N HIS A 196 10.08 2.44 6.62
CA HIS A 196 11.46 2.87 6.51
C HIS A 196 12.05 2.95 7.92
N PHE A 197 13.14 2.26 8.20
CA PHE A 197 13.73 2.08 9.52
C PHE A 197 14.73 3.18 9.84
N ALA A 198 14.45 4.18 10.72
CA ALA A 198 13.23 4.31 11.50
C ALA A 198 12.88 5.79 11.69
N VAL A 199 11.74 6.00 12.37
CA VAL A 199 11.27 7.37 12.75
C VAL A 199 11.08 8.24 11.50
N HIS A 200 10.41 7.72 10.48
CA HIS A 200 10.09 8.41 9.23
C HIS A 200 8.57 8.53 9.09
N SER A 201 8.02 9.75 9.16
CA SER A 201 6.58 10.01 9.09
C SER A 201 6.29 11.46 8.70
N GLY A 202 6.98 11.97 7.67
CA GLY A 202 6.87 13.34 7.14
C GLY A 202 7.44 14.44 8.07
N PRO A 203 7.58 15.65 7.59
CA PRO A 203 7.13 16.17 6.27
C PRO A 203 7.96 15.68 5.09
N GLU A 204 7.32 15.49 3.93
CA GLU A 204 8.01 15.07 2.70
C GLU A 204 9.05 16.08 2.19
N PRO A 205 8.79 17.39 2.15
CA PRO A 205 9.76 18.37 1.63
C PRO A 205 11.10 18.43 2.36
N THR A 206 11.17 17.92 3.60
CA THR A 206 12.39 18.01 4.43
C THR A 206 13.00 16.66 4.76
N ARG A 207 12.43 15.56 4.27
CA ARG A 207 12.78 14.18 4.64
C ARG A 207 14.28 13.84 4.49
N HIS A 208 14.95 14.42 3.50
CA HIS A 208 16.38 14.21 3.22
C HIS A 208 17.32 15.05 4.14
N THR A 209 16.80 15.99 4.86
CA THR A 209 17.62 16.91 5.69
C THR A 209 17.25 16.87 7.17
N ASP A 210 16.11 16.31 7.52
CA ASP A 210 15.58 16.30 8.87
C ASP A 210 16.53 15.60 9.85
N ASN A 211 16.69 16.22 11.03
CA ASN A 211 17.28 15.60 12.19
C ASN A 211 16.23 15.46 13.28
N ILE A 212 15.68 14.27 13.40
CA ILE A 212 14.56 14.01 14.29
C ILE A 212 15.09 13.72 15.69
N MET A 213 14.75 14.62 16.61
CA MET A 213 14.98 14.42 18.04
C MET A 213 13.80 13.68 18.64
N VAL A 214 14.00 12.44 19.05
CA VAL A 214 12.94 11.58 19.60
C VAL A 214 13.27 11.13 21.02
N SER A 215 12.28 11.17 21.91
CA SER A 215 12.48 10.66 23.28
C SER A 215 12.70 9.14 23.26
N ARG A 216 13.46 8.64 24.24
CA ARG A 216 13.62 7.19 24.41
C ARG A 216 12.29 6.48 24.59
N HIS A 217 11.35 7.14 25.26
CA HIS A 217 9.98 6.66 25.41
C HIS A 217 9.29 6.51 24.04
N ASP A 218 9.18 7.57 23.25
CA ASP A 218 8.44 7.54 21.99
C ASP A 218 9.09 6.60 20.98
N LEU A 219 10.41 6.52 20.97
CA LEU A 219 11.16 5.59 20.13
C LEU A 219 10.74 4.13 20.40
N GLU A 220 10.77 3.70 21.68
CA GLU A 220 10.50 2.32 22.10
C GLU A 220 9.01 2.02 22.21
N ASP A 221 8.14 3.02 22.44
CA ASP A 221 6.71 2.85 22.60
C ASP A 221 5.96 2.85 21.26
N THR A 222 6.39 3.72 20.33
CA THR A 222 5.63 4.03 19.12
C THR A 222 6.37 3.66 17.83
N TYR A 223 7.63 4.11 17.66
CA TYR A 223 8.30 4.03 16.36
C TYR A 223 8.95 2.68 16.06
N LEU A 224 9.43 1.94 17.07
CA LEU A 224 10.14 0.68 16.87
C LEU A 224 9.29 -0.60 16.98
N PRO A 225 8.13 -0.66 17.67
CA PRO A 225 7.43 -1.91 17.92
C PRO A 225 7.05 -2.71 16.68
N ALA A 226 6.59 -2.05 15.61
CA ALA A 226 6.22 -2.71 14.36
C ALA A 226 7.44 -3.34 13.65
N PHE A 227 8.56 -2.63 13.61
CA PHE A 227 9.82 -3.16 13.06
C PHE A 227 10.33 -4.34 13.85
N ARG A 228 10.31 -4.24 15.19
CA ARG A 228 10.68 -5.38 16.04
C ARG A 228 9.82 -6.61 15.73
N ALA A 229 8.51 -6.43 15.64
CA ALA A 229 7.59 -7.53 15.34
C ALA A 229 7.89 -8.14 13.95
N ALA A 230 8.12 -7.33 12.93
CA ALA A 230 8.47 -7.79 11.59
C ALA A 230 9.77 -8.62 11.58
N ILE A 231 10.77 -8.24 12.39
CA ILE A 231 12.05 -8.96 12.47
C ILE A 231 11.97 -10.18 13.39
N VAL A 232 11.43 -10.02 14.61
CA VAL A 232 11.48 -11.07 15.63
C VAL A 232 10.41 -12.13 15.43
N GLU A 233 9.19 -11.70 15.05
CA GLU A 233 8.03 -12.61 14.92
C GLU A 233 7.87 -13.11 13.49
N ALA A 234 7.93 -12.21 12.48
CA ALA A 234 7.73 -12.58 11.08
C ALA A 234 9.03 -13.00 10.37
N LYS A 235 10.20 -12.78 10.96
CA LYS A 235 11.50 -13.13 10.36
C LYS A 235 11.73 -12.49 8.99
N ALA A 236 11.44 -11.20 8.85
CA ALA A 236 11.69 -10.48 7.60
C ALA A 236 13.15 -10.67 7.14
N GLY A 237 13.33 -11.00 5.87
CA GLY A 237 14.66 -11.30 5.30
C GLY A 237 15.46 -10.05 4.92
N SER A 238 14.82 -8.89 4.89
CA SER A 238 15.44 -7.59 4.64
C SER A 238 14.78 -6.49 5.48
N ILE A 239 15.40 -5.31 5.52
CA ILE A 239 14.85 -4.08 6.10
C ILE A 239 15.46 -2.88 5.36
N MET A 240 14.68 -1.80 5.19
CA MET A 240 15.14 -0.58 4.53
C MET A 240 15.39 0.53 5.54
N CYS A 241 16.60 1.10 5.58
CA CYS A 241 16.90 2.26 6.41
C CYS A 241 16.38 3.56 5.78
N ALA A 242 15.93 4.48 6.62
CA ALA A 242 15.22 5.71 6.23
C ALA A 242 16.16 6.84 5.78
N TYR A 243 15.58 7.89 5.18
CA TYR A 243 16.28 9.09 4.73
C TYR A 243 16.84 9.94 5.88
N ASN A 244 16.06 10.17 6.93
CA ASN A 244 16.30 11.15 7.97
C ASN A 244 17.44 10.78 8.93
N ARG A 245 17.91 11.77 9.67
CA ARG A 245 18.73 11.53 10.87
C ARG A 245 17.84 11.29 12.08
N VAL A 246 18.35 10.50 13.01
CA VAL A 246 17.76 10.30 14.35
C VAL A 246 18.82 10.65 15.39
N ASP A 247 18.54 11.60 16.26
CA ASP A 247 19.46 12.09 17.29
C ASP A 247 20.86 12.41 16.72
N GLY A 248 20.89 13.04 15.55
CA GLY A 248 22.13 13.47 14.87
C GLY A 248 22.77 12.45 13.94
N GLN A 249 22.41 11.18 14.00
CA GLN A 249 22.97 10.13 13.11
C GLN A 249 22.03 9.84 11.93
N PRO A 250 22.53 9.79 10.68
CA PRO A 250 21.74 9.28 9.55
C PRO A 250 21.20 7.90 9.87
N ALA A 251 19.93 7.61 9.56
CA ALA A 251 19.34 6.31 9.87
C ALA A 251 20.12 5.16 9.21
N CYS A 252 20.65 5.39 7.99
CA CYS A 252 21.51 4.45 7.27
C CYS A 252 22.98 4.38 7.78
N ALA A 253 23.36 5.19 8.77
CA ALA A 253 24.66 5.15 9.44
C ALA A 253 24.52 5.14 10.97
N SER A 254 23.39 4.72 11.50
CA SER A 254 23.09 4.77 12.93
C SER A 254 23.46 3.47 13.63
N ASP A 255 24.43 3.57 14.55
CA ASP A 255 24.81 2.46 15.42
C ASP A 255 23.63 2.03 16.31
N LEU A 256 22.87 2.98 16.85
CA LEU A 256 21.69 2.69 17.67
C LEU A 256 20.67 1.84 16.91
N LEU A 257 20.34 2.19 15.66
CA LEU A 257 19.32 1.50 14.89
C LEU A 257 19.85 0.19 14.32
N LEU A 258 20.95 0.23 13.55
CA LEU A 258 21.42 -0.90 12.76
C LEU A 258 22.22 -1.93 13.56
N LYS A 259 23.04 -1.48 14.53
CA LYS A 259 23.86 -2.39 15.35
C LYS A 259 23.13 -2.77 16.64
N ASP A 260 22.76 -1.81 17.51
CA ASP A 260 22.25 -2.12 18.84
C ASP A 260 20.85 -2.74 18.80
N ARG A 261 19.91 -2.16 18.02
CA ARG A 261 18.54 -2.66 17.92
C ARG A 261 18.44 -3.81 16.95
N LEU A 262 18.74 -3.56 15.67
CA LEU A 262 18.46 -4.50 14.61
C LEU A 262 19.27 -5.79 14.76
N ARG A 263 20.61 -5.70 14.74
CA ARG A 263 21.45 -6.90 14.77
C ARG A 263 21.69 -7.40 16.19
N GLY A 264 21.84 -6.51 17.17
CA GLY A 264 22.09 -6.87 18.56
C GLY A 264 20.85 -7.41 19.27
N ALA A 265 19.89 -6.52 19.59
CA ALA A 265 18.74 -6.90 20.41
C ALA A 265 17.74 -7.82 19.69
N TRP A 266 17.53 -7.65 18.38
CA TRP A 266 16.56 -8.43 17.60
C TRP A 266 17.17 -9.59 16.84
N GLY A 267 18.51 -9.70 16.79
CA GLY A 267 19.23 -10.82 16.18
C GLY A 267 19.05 -10.94 14.66
N PHE A 268 18.84 -9.83 13.96
CA PHE A 268 18.62 -9.81 12.52
C PHE A 268 19.80 -10.36 11.73
N LYS A 269 19.54 -11.33 10.86
CA LYS A 269 20.56 -12.00 10.02
C LYS A 269 20.50 -11.60 8.55
N GLY A 270 19.39 -11.01 8.10
CA GLY A 270 19.17 -10.60 6.70
C GLY A 270 20.02 -9.41 6.26
N TYR A 271 19.70 -8.85 5.10
CA TYR A 271 20.38 -7.68 4.55
C TYR A 271 19.60 -6.39 4.83
N VAL A 272 20.34 -5.28 4.86
CA VAL A 272 19.79 -3.92 4.95
C VAL A 272 19.95 -3.26 3.59
N VAL A 273 18.85 -2.77 3.03
CA VAL A 273 18.87 -1.89 1.86
C VAL A 273 18.67 -0.43 2.33
N SER A 274 19.32 0.52 1.66
CA SER A 274 19.02 1.93 1.89
C SER A 274 17.76 2.33 1.14
N ASP A 275 17.03 3.31 1.66
CA ASP A 275 16.11 4.06 0.79
C ASP A 275 16.89 4.78 -0.30
N CYS A 276 16.20 5.15 -1.40
CA CYS A 276 16.89 5.66 -2.58
C CYS A 276 17.55 7.01 -2.29
N ASP A 277 18.87 7.07 -2.54
CA ASP A 277 19.76 8.18 -2.23
C ASP A 277 19.99 8.46 -0.73
N ALA A 278 19.46 7.66 0.20
CA ALA A 278 19.72 7.85 1.64
C ALA A 278 21.20 7.66 2.03
N VAL A 279 22.00 6.90 1.26
CA VAL A 279 23.45 6.83 1.43
C VAL A 279 24.13 8.09 0.87
N VAL A 280 23.59 8.69 -0.20
CA VAL A 280 24.05 9.98 -0.71
C VAL A 280 23.82 11.07 0.33
N ASP A 281 22.67 11.05 1.00
CA ASP A 281 22.34 12.01 2.05
C ASP A 281 23.39 12.07 3.18
N ILE A 282 24.04 10.96 3.51
CA ILE A 282 25.05 10.90 4.57
C ILE A 282 26.14 11.96 4.37
N TYR A 283 26.62 12.16 3.14
CA TYR A 283 27.69 13.11 2.84
C TYR A 283 27.17 14.39 2.18
N ASP A 284 26.14 14.30 1.35
CA ASP A 284 25.67 15.46 0.57
C ASP A 284 24.73 16.38 1.39
N ARG A 285 23.68 15.84 1.99
CA ARG A 285 22.66 16.63 2.67
C ARG A 285 22.85 16.70 4.20
N HIS A 286 23.18 15.58 4.82
CA HIS A 286 23.42 15.52 6.26
C HIS A 286 24.78 16.09 6.67
N LYS A 287 25.76 16.14 5.76
CA LYS A 287 27.14 16.54 6.04
C LYS A 287 27.75 15.75 7.21
N TYR A 288 27.30 14.52 7.42
CA TYR A 288 27.79 13.63 8.46
C TYR A 288 29.17 13.06 8.10
N ALA A 289 29.41 12.79 6.81
CA ALA A 289 30.69 12.43 6.25
C ALA A 289 31.20 13.56 5.32
N PRO A 290 32.54 13.76 5.19
CA PRO A 290 33.10 14.87 4.42
C PRO A 290 33.00 14.69 2.89
N ASP A 291 32.91 13.46 2.39
CA ASP A 291 32.89 13.13 0.99
C ASP A 291 32.14 11.82 0.70
N ALA A 292 31.96 11.50 -0.58
CA ALA A 292 31.23 10.32 -1.02
C ALA A 292 31.90 8.99 -0.60
N ALA A 293 33.23 8.92 -0.60
CA ALA A 293 33.94 7.70 -0.21
C ALA A 293 33.76 7.38 1.28
N SER A 294 33.89 8.37 2.13
CA SER A 294 33.65 8.23 3.58
C SER A 294 32.16 8.02 3.88
N GLY A 295 31.24 8.61 3.07
CA GLY A 295 29.81 8.45 3.21
C GLY A 295 29.34 7.02 2.94
N VAL A 296 29.73 6.41 1.82
CA VAL A 296 29.39 5.01 1.52
C VAL A 296 30.03 4.06 2.54
N ALA A 297 31.25 4.38 3.03
CA ALA A 297 31.89 3.60 4.07
C ALA A 297 31.14 3.66 5.40
N ALA A 298 30.66 4.85 5.81
CA ALA A 298 29.87 5.01 7.03
C ALA A 298 28.59 4.17 6.99
N GLY A 299 27.86 4.18 5.87
CA GLY A 299 26.68 3.36 5.68
C GLY A 299 26.96 1.86 5.74
N LEU A 300 27.94 1.39 4.98
CA LEU A 300 28.31 -0.04 4.91
C LEU A 300 28.81 -0.56 6.26
N LEU A 301 29.65 0.19 6.96
CA LEU A 301 30.20 -0.20 8.27
C LEU A 301 29.14 -0.14 9.39
N ALA A 302 28.12 0.71 9.25
CA ALA A 302 26.98 0.72 10.15
C ALA A 302 26.06 -0.50 9.92
N GLY A 303 26.03 -1.05 8.70
CA GLY A 303 25.30 -2.28 8.41
C GLY A 303 24.43 -2.27 7.16
N VAL A 304 24.48 -1.24 6.33
CA VAL A 304 23.86 -1.22 4.99
C VAL A 304 24.57 -2.20 4.08
N ASP A 305 23.80 -3.08 3.45
CA ASP A 305 24.32 -4.12 2.57
C ASP A 305 24.04 -3.82 1.08
N ASN A 306 22.95 -3.12 0.77
CA ASN A 306 22.58 -2.74 -0.60
C ASN A 306 22.18 -1.26 -0.65
N GLU A 307 22.71 -0.52 -1.61
CA GLU A 307 22.38 0.89 -1.81
C GLU A 307 21.38 1.06 -2.93
N CYS A 308 20.21 1.68 -2.64
CA CYS A 308 19.39 2.26 -3.69
C CYS A 308 19.90 3.63 -4.08
N HIS A 309 20.06 3.82 -5.39
CA HIS A 309 20.45 5.11 -5.96
C HIS A 309 19.58 5.44 -7.17
N THR A 310 18.92 6.61 -7.16
CA THR A 310 18.01 7.04 -8.25
C THR A 310 18.75 7.21 -9.58
N GLY A 311 20.04 7.50 -9.59
CA GLY A 311 20.89 7.53 -10.77
C GLY A 311 20.90 6.21 -11.57
N THR A 312 20.57 5.08 -10.96
CA THR A 312 20.45 3.79 -11.65
C THR A 312 19.27 3.76 -12.62
N ILE A 313 18.21 4.55 -12.38
CA ILE A 313 17.08 4.71 -13.31
C ILE A 313 17.52 5.49 -14.56
N GLY A 314 18.36 6.49 -14.36
CA GLY A 314 18.95 7.30 -15.44
C GLY A 314 20.15 6.67 -16.13
N GLU A 315 20.55 5.46 -15.74
CA GLU A 315 21.74 4.76 -16.24
C GLU A 315 23.03 5.60 -16.03
N ALA A 316 23.12 6.34 -14.91
CA ALA A 316 24.29 7.15 -14.58
C ALA A 316 25.53 6.25 -14.39
N PRO A 317 26.64 6.51 -15.10
CA PRO A 317 27.86 5.71 -14.98
C PRO A 317 28.62 6.03 -13.70
N GLY A 318 29.45 5.08 -13.23
CA GLY A 318 30.44 5.31 -12.18
C GLY A 318 29.87 5.41 -10.76
N LEU A 319 28.62 5.04 -10.51
CA LEU A 319 28.03 5.07 -9.17
C LEU A 319 28.79 4.18 -8.18
N ALA A 320 29.28 3.02 -8.61
CA ALA A 320 30.06 2.09 -7.81
C ALA A 320 31.50 2.58 -7.53
N ASP A 321 32.00 3.57 -8.26
CA ASP A 321 33.39 4.08 -8.09
C ASP A 321 33.60 4.74 -6.72
N ARG A 322 32.53 5.18 -6.05
CA ARG A 322 32.56 5.68 -4.67
C ARG A 322 33.08 4.60 -3.69
N TYR A 323 32.70 3.35 -3.88
CA TYR A 323 33.19 2.21 -3.08
C TYR A 323 34.65 1.88 -3.38
N LYS A 324 35.09 1.98 -4.67
CA LYS A 324 36.51 1.85 -5.03
C LYS A 324 37.37 2.96 -4.41
N ALA A 325 36.82 4.20 -4.37
CA ALA A 325 37.49 5.31 -3.71
C ALA A 325 37.61 5.07 -2.20
N ALA A 326 36.57 4.50 -1.56
CA ALA A 326 36.59 4.16 -0.14
C ALA A 326 37.63 3.06 0.19
N LEU A 327 37.75 2.03 -0.66
CA LEU A 327 38.80 1.01 -0.57
C LEU A 327 40.19 1.62 -0.72
N LYS A 328 40.39 2.47 -1.72
CA LYS A 328 41.69 3.15 -1.99
C LYS A 328 42.10 4.08 -0.85
N ALA A 329 41.11 4.75 -0.21
CA ALA A 329 41.34 5.63 0.93
C ALA A 329 41.57 4.85 2.25
N GLY A 330 41.36 3.54 2.28
CA GLY A 330 41.41 2.73 3.50
C GLY A 330 40.24 2.90 4.44
N TYR A 331 39.12 3.49 4.00
CA TYR A 331 37.87 3.55 4.76
C TYR A 331 37.15 2.21 4.82
N LEU A 332 37.31 1.37 3.79
CA LEU A 332 36.83 0.01 3.67
C LEU A 332 37.97 -0.96 3.36
N THR A 333 37.74 -2.22 3.70
CA THR A 333 38.58 -3.35 3.31
C THR A 333 37.82 -4.28 2.38
N ASP A 334 38.55 -5.13 1.63
CA ASP A 334 37.91 -6.18 0.82
C ASP A 334 37.05 -7.10 1.66
N SER A 335 37.45 -7.38 2.92
CA SER A 335 36.63 -8.18 3.84
C SER A 335 35.32 -7.53 4.23
N ASP A 336 35.24 -6.19 4.26
CA ASP A 336 34.00 -5.48 4.53
C ASP A 336 33.01 -5.64 3.37
N ILE A 337 33.50 -5.50 2.13
CA ILE A 337 32.72 -5.74 0.92
C ILE A 337 32.26 -7.19 0.84
N ASP A 338 33.17 -8.15 1.07
CA ASP A 338 32.88 -9.60 1.00
C ASP A 338 31.79 -9.98 2.01
N ARG A 339 31.86 -9.48 3.22
CA ARG A 339 30.84 -9.71 4.26
C ARG A 339 29.45 -9.27 3.83
N VAL A 340 29.33 -8.12 3.20
CA VAL A 340 28.08 -7.56 2.69
C VAL A 340 27.54 -8.40 1.53
N LEU A 341 28.40 -8.72 0.55
CA LEU A 341 28.02 -9.52 -0.61
C LEU A 341 27.60 -10.93 -0.24
N VAL A 342 28.22 -11.54 0.77
CA VAL A 342 27.81 -12.86 1.26
C VAL A 342 26.35 -12.82 1.72
N ARG A 343 25.90 -11.76 2.42
CA ARG A 343 24.49 -11.61 2.83
C ARG A 343 23.55 -11.48 1.64
N LEU A 344 23.92 -10.64 0.65
CA LEU A 344 23.12 -10.42 -0.55
C LEU A 344 23.01 -11.69 -1.40
N PHE A 345 24.12 -12.38 -1.67
CA PHE A 345 24.10 -13.61 -2.45
C PHE A 345 23.45 -14.78 -1.68
N SER A 346 23.64 -14.88 -0.37
CA SER A 346 22.92 -15.83 0.49
C SER A 346 21.40 -15.63 0.35
N ALA A 347 20.92 -14.39 0.34
CA ALA A 347 19.52 -14.07 0.11
C ALA A 347 19.02 -14.56 -1.26
N ARG A 348 19.78 -14.32 -2.34
CA ARG A 348 19.45 -14.78 -3.70
C ARG A 348 19.47 -16.31 -3.85
N TYR A 349 20.31 -17.01 -3.11
CA TYR A 349 20.27 -18.48 -3.05
C TYR A 349 19.01 -18.96 -2.32
N ARG A 350 18.66 -18.36 -1.18
CA ARG A 350 17.54 -18.77 -0.35
C ARG A 350 16.18 -18.48 -0.97
N ASN A 351 16.03 -17.40 -1.76
CA ASN A 351 14.77 -17.10 -2.47
C ASN A 351 14.63 -17.86 -3.80
N GLY A 352 15.67 -18.59 -4.24
CA GLY A 352 15.62 -19.41 -5.45
C GLY A 352 15.89 -18.65 -6.76
N ASP A 353 16.40 -17.43 -6.72
CA ASP A 353 16.94 -16.74 -7.91
C ASP A 353 18.20 -17.44 -8.42
N LEU A 354 19.13 -17.73 -7.51
CA LEU A 354 20.34 -18.48 -7.83
C LEU A 354 20.17 -19.97 -7.53
N ARG A 355 20.81 -20.80 -8.37
CA ARG A 355 20.90 -22.26 -8.18
C ARG A 355 22.21 -22.59 -7.46
N GLY A 356 22.20 -23.62 -6.59
CA GLY A 356 23.44 -24.10 -5.98
C GLY A 356 23.33 -24.54 -4.54
N ILE A 357 22.13 -24.44 -3.93
CA ILE A 357 21.84 -25.05 -2.63
C ILE A 357 20.78 -26.14 -2.78
N ALA A 358 20.94 -27.23 -2.05
CA ALA A 358 20.03 -28.38 -2.11
C ALA A 358 18.67 -28.05 -1.49
N ALA A 359 18.68 -27.21 -0.47
CA ALA A 359 17.49 -26.84 0.30
C ALA A 359 16.45 -26.03 -0.51
N ARG A 360 16.84 -25.34 -1.60
CA ARG A 360 15.94 -24.49 -2.40
C ARG A 360 15.92 -24.84 -3.88
N LYS A 361 14.73 -25.12 -4.40
CA LYS A 361 14.50 -25.23 -5.85
C LYS A 361 14.36 -23.81 -6.43
N PRO A 362 14.81 -23.59 -7.68
CA PRO A 362 14.58 -22.33 -8.39
C PRO A 362 13.09 -22.02 -8.50
N ASN A 363 12.76 -20.72 -8.55
CA ASN A 363 11.39 -20.27 -8.81
C ASN A 363 10.87 -20.86 -10.13
N ALA A 364 9.68 -21.46 -10.08
CA ALA A 364 9.00 -22.08 -11.19
C ALA A 364 7.51 -21.66 -11.31
N THR A 365 7.11 -20.60 -10.61
CA THR A 365 5.74 -20.06 -10.66
C THR A 365 5.43 -19.63 -12.09
N PRO A 366 4.36 -20.12 -12.71
CA PRO A 366 4.03 -19.81 -14.09
C PRO A 366 3.55 -18.36 -14.25
N VAL A 367 3.74 -17.77 -15.44
CA VAL A 367 3.26 -16.43 -15.77
C VAL A 367 1.74 -16.32 -15.65
N SER A 368 1.00 -17.41 -15.90
CA SER A 368 -0.46 -17.45 -15.76
C SER A 368 -0.98 -17.27 -14.33
N ALA A 369 -0.08 -17.26 -13.34
CA ALA A 369 -0.45 -16.95 -11.97
C ALA A 369 -0.58 -15.43 -11.71
N VAL A 370 -0.27 -14.59 -12.69
CA VAL A 370 -0.38 -13.13 -12.61
C VAL A 370 -1.76 -12.68 -13.07
N GLY A 371 -2.43 -11.82 -12.32
CA GLY A 371 -3.70 -11.20 -12.68
C GLY A 371 -4.87 -12.17 -12.76
N THR A 372 -4.92 -13.14 -11.86
CA THR A 372 -5.96 -14.17 -11.87
C THR A 372 -7.32 -13.65 -11.41
N ARG A 373 -8.38 -14.43 -11.75
CA ARG A 373 -9.72 -14.15 -11.27
C ARG A 373 -9.83 -14.23 -9.73
N GLU A 374 -9.18 -15.20 -9.15
CA GLU A 374 -9.12 -15.36 -7.68
C GLU A 374 -8.47 -14.16 -7.00
N GLY A 375 -7.41 -13.59 -7.60
CA GLY A 375 -6.79 -12.35 -7.15
C GLY A 375 -7.78 -11.18 -7.21
N TRP A 376 -8.53 -11.06 -8.30
CA TRP A 376 -9.57 -10.04 -8.44
C TRP A 376 -10.69 -10.20 -7.41
N GLU A 377 -11.17 -11.43 -7.17
CA GLU A 377 -12.21 -11.72 -6.17
C GLU A 377 -11.73 -11.39 -4.74
N LEU A 378 -10.46 -11.67 -4.44
CA LEU A 378 -9.85 -11.29 -3.16
C LEU A 378 -9.71 -9.76 -3.04
N SER A 379 -9.38 -9.05 -4.15
CA SER A 379 -9.35 -7.58 -4.17
C SER A 379 -10.73 -6.99 -3.86
N LEU A 380 -11.79 -7.52 -4.44
CA LEU A 380 -13.16 -7.11 -4.12
C LEU A 380 -13.50 -7.35 -2.64
N LYS A 381 -13.21 -8.54 -2.12
CA LYS A 381 -13.45 -8.89 -0.71
C LYS A 381 -12.67 -7.97 0.24
N ALA A 382 -11.42 -7.66 -0.08
CA ALA A 382 -10.60 -6.75 0.72
C ALA A 382 -11.18 -5.32 0.70
N ALA A 383 -11.61 -4.85 -0.47
CA ALA A 383 -12.28 -3.56 -0.62
C ALA A 383 -13.59 -3.49 0.19
N GLU A 384 -14.43 -4.50 0.11
CA GLU A 384 -15.69 -4.57 0.87
C GLU A 384 -15.46 -4.51 2.39
N LYS A 385 -14.43 -5.22 2.89
CA LYS A 385 -14.07 -5.24 4.31
C LYS A 385 -13.38 -3.95 4.78
N SER A 386 -12.81 -3.16 3.88
CA SER A 386 -12.15 -1.90 4.21
C SER A 386 -13.12 -0.73 4.40
N LEU A 387 -14.35 -0.81 3.87
CA LEU A 387 -15.33 0.27 3.93
C LEU A 387 -15.80 0.51 5.35
N VAL A 388 -15.73 1.77 5.79
CA VAL A 388 -16.14 2.18 7.13
C VAL A 388 -17.44 3.00 7.07
N LEU A 389 -18.50 2.46 7.63
CA LEU A 389 -19.75 3.22 7.80
C LEU A 389 -19.60 4.13 9.01
N LEU A 390 -19.57 5.45 8.79
CA LEU A 390 -19.38 6.44 9.84
C LEU A 390 -20.68 7.02 10.38
N LYS A 391 -21.71 7.08 9.54
CA LYS A 391 -23.04 7.59 9.90
C LYS A 391 -24.10 6.91 9.04
N ASN A 392 -25.26 6.62 9.64
CA ASN A 392 -26.45 6.19 8.91
C ASN A 392 -27.74 6.54 9.68
N ASN A 393 -28.48 7.51 9.18
CA ASN A 393 -29.78 7.90 9.72
C ASN A 393 -30.94 7.18 9.00
N GLY A 394 -30.72 5.95 8.53
CA GLY A 394 -31.70 5.14 7.80
C GLY A 394 -31.71 5.37 6.28
N ALA A 395 -30.76 6.14 5.73
CA ALA A 395 -30.62 6.34 4.29
C ALA A 395 -30.02 5.11 3.59
N LEU A 396 -29.26 4.29 4.30
CA LEU A 396 -28.64 3.05 3.81
C LEU A 396 -29.21 1.83 4.55
N PRO A 397 -29.30 0.67 3.89
CA PRO A 397 -29.02 0.45 2.48
C PRO A 397 -30.08 1.06 1.55
N LEU A 398 -29.64 1.37 0.31
CA LEU A 398 -30.51 1.87 -0.75
C LEU A 398 -31.61 0.87 -1.08
N LYS A 399 -32.82 1.38 -1.37
CA LYS A 399 -33.97 0.53 -1.73
C LYS A 399 -33.88 0.06 -3.18
N PRO A 400 -34.36 -1.14 -3.53
CA PRO A 400 -34.51 -1.57 -4.91
C PRO A 400 -35.32 -0.56 -5.73
N GLY A 401 -34.97 -0.37 -7.01
CA GLY A 401 -35.70 0.55 -7.91
C GLY A 401 -35.54 2.03 -7.63
N VAL A 402 -34.69 2.44 -6.66
CA VAL A 402 -34.45 3.83 -6.32
C VAL A 402 -33.81 4.60 -7.48
N ARG A 403 -34.17 5.88 -7.64
CA ARG A 403 -33.48 6.78 -8.59
C ARG A 403 -32.35 7.50 -7.86
N VAL A 404 -31.13 7.25 -8.32
CA VAL A 404 -29.89 7.74 -7.72
C VAL A 404 -29.24 8.77 -8.62
N ALA A 405 -28.91 9.95 -8.12
CA ALA A 405 -27.93 10.84 -8.74
C ALA A 405 -26.58 10.67 -8.05
N VAL A 406 -25.58 10.24 -8.81
CA VAL A 406 -24.17 10.26 -8.40
C VAL A 406 -23.60 11.63 -8.74
N ILE A 407 -23.09 12.33 -7.75
CA ILE A 407 -22.59 13.70 -7.86
C ILE A 407 -21.15 13.78 -7.34
N GLY A 408 -20.40 14.76 -7.77
CA GLY A 408 -19.02 15.02 -7.36
C GLY A 408 -17.97 14.44 -8.29
N PRO A 409 -16.72 14.93 -8.18
CA PRO A 409 -15.66 14.63 -9.14
C PRO A 409 -15.22 13.19 -9.17
N LEU A 410 -15.44 12.44 -8.08
CA LEU A 410 -14.95 11.06 -7.95
C LEU A 410 -16.01 9.99 -8.27
N GLY A 411 -17.22 10.36 -8.67
CA GLY A 411 -18.32 9.43 -8.91
C GLY A 411 -18.08 8.44 -10.05
N ASP A 412 -17.45 8.88 -11.14
CA ASP A 412 -17.04 8.08 -12.29
C ASP A 412 -15.51 7.87 -12.37
N ALA A 413 -14.77 8.39 -11.39
CA ALA A 413 -13.33 8.31 -11.36
C ALA A 413 -12.84 6.88 -11.09
N THR A 414 -11.77 6.48 -11.78
CA THR A 414 -11.10 5.19 -11.59
C THR A 414 -9.67 5.34 -11.09
N ARG A 415 -9.05 6.51 -11.28
CA ARG A 415 -7.70 6.78 -10.79
C ARG A 415 -7.63 6.81 -9.26
N VAL A 416 -8.61 7.40 -8.62
CA VAL A 416 -8.74 7.47 -7.16
C VAL A 416 -8.74 6.09 -6.49
N LEU A 417 -9.15 5.05 -7.23
CA LEU A 417 -9.20 3.69 -6.69
C LEU A 417 -7.81 3.12 -6.40
N ARG A 418 -6.76 3.63 -7.06
CA ARG A 418 -5.44 3.00 -7.09
C ARG A 418 -4.56 3.34 -5.89
N GLY A 419 -4.57 4.58 -5.39
CA GLY A 419 -3.54 5.04 -4.46
C GLY A 419 -2.16 5.18 -5.14
N ASN A 420 -1.11 5.47 -4.38
CA ASN A 420 0.27 5.46 -4.88
C ASN A 420 0.86 4.04 -4.92
N TYR A 421 2.02 3.85 -5.55
CA TYR A 421 2.69 2.56 -5.69
C TYR A 421 1.84 1.44 -6.32
N SER A 422 0.91 1.78 -7.20
CA SER A 422 0.07 0.84 -7.91
C SER A 422 0.64 0.50 -9.29
N SER A 423 0.41 -0.72 -9.76
CA SER A 423 0.68 -1.17 -11.13
C SER A 423 -0.54 -0.97 -12.04
N PRO A 424 -0.40 -1.17 -13.36
CA PRO A 424 -1.55 -1.33 -14.23
C PRO A 424 -2.47 -2.43 -13.74
N ASN A 425 -3.78 -2.22 -13.81
CA ASN A 425 -4.77 -3.17 -13.30
C ASN A 425 -4.85 -4.42 -14.18
N SER A 426 -4.95 -5.60 -13.55
CA SER A 426 -5.17 -6.88 -14.25
C SER A 426 -6.56 -6.99 -14.90
N ALA A 427 -7.52 -6.17 -14.46
CA ALA A 427 -8.86 -6.06 -15.01
C ALA A 427 -9.29 -4.59 -15.05
N PRO A 428 -10.21 -4.20 -15.96
CA PRO A 428 -10.72 -2.83 -16.01
C PRO A 428 -11.27 -2.39 -14.65
N PRO A 429 -10.83 -1.24 -14.11
CA PRO A 429 -11.31 -0.73 -12.83
C PRO A 429 -12.78 -0.33 -12.93
N ILE A 430 -13.51 -0.48 -11.83
CA ILE A 430 -14.94 -0.20 -11.77
C ILE A 430 -15.16 1.05 -10.95
N SER A 431 -15.71 2.12 -11.56
CA SER A 431 -16.10 3.36 -10.87
C SER A 431 -17.30 3.15 -9.94
N VAL A 432 -17.57 4.11 -9.05
CA VAL A 432 -18.74 4.01 -8.17
C VAL A 432 -20.05 4.00 -8.96
N VAL A 433 -20.17 4.85 -9.99
CA VAL A 433 -21.38 4.89 -10.83
C VAL A 433 -21.60 3.58 -11.57
N ASP A 434 -20.55 2.96 -12.11
CA ASP A 434 -20.66 1.68 -12.80
C ASP A 434 -20.87 0.52 -11.84
N GLY A 435 -20.28 0.61 -10.65
CA GLY A 435 -20.55 -0.30 -9.56
C GLY A 435 -22.01 -0.31 -9.16
N LEU A 436 -22.61 0.87 -8.98
CA LEU A 436 -24.04 1.01 -8.66
C LEU A 436 -24.95 0.44 -9.76
N ARG A 437 -24.64 0.72 -11.03
CA ARG A 437 -25.37 0.14 -12.17
C ARG A 437 -25.31 -1.39 -12.18
N ARG A 438 -24.16 -1.98 -11.83
CA ARG A 438 -23.98 -3.46 -11.74
C ARG A 438 -24.63 -4.05 -10.49
N ALA A 439 -24.48 -3.36 -9.35
CA ALA A 439 -25.01 -3.85 -8.08
C ALA A 439 -26.55 -3.72 -8.01
N MET A 440 -27.12 -2.71 -8.66
CA MET A 440 -28.55 -2.36 -8.58
C MET A 440 -29.14 -2.18 -9.99
N PRO A 441 -29.29 -3.26 -10.78
CA PRO A 441 -29.74 -3.17 -12.18
C PRO A 441 -31.18 -2.62 -12.32
N GLU A 442 -31.98 -2.67 -11.28
CA GLU A 442 -33.33 -2.10 -11.22
C GLU A 442 -33.37 -0.62 -10.86
N ALA A 443 -32.27 -0.06 -10.37
CA ALA A 443 -32.15 1.35 -10.01
C ALA A 443 -31.84 2.21 -11.26
N LYS A 444 -32.42 3.42 -11.31
CA LYS A 444 -32.02 4.41 -12.29
C LYS A 444 -30.83 5.21 -11.74
N VAL A 445 -29.60 4.89 -12.17
CA VAL A 445 -28.35 5.56 -11.75
C VAL A 445 -27.92 6.58 -12.79
N THR A 446 -27.94 7.86 -12.43
CA THR A 446 -27.55 8.99 -13.27
C THR A 446 -26.28 9.62 -12.73
N LEU A 447 -25.26 9.83 -13.57
CA LEU A 447 -24.08 10.63 -13.25
C LEU A 447 -24.39 12.09 -13.59
N VAL A 448 -24.22 12.97 -12.63
CA VAL A 448 -24.32 14.43 -12.83
C VAL A 448 -22.93 14.99 -13.12
N PRO A 449 -22.69 15.62 -14.28
CA PRO A 449 -21.40 16.22 -14.59
C PRO A 449 -21.00 17.28 -13.55
N PHE A 450 -19.70 17.40 -13.28
CA PHE A 450 -19.15 18.37 -12.34
C PHE A 450 -18.22 19.37 -13.05
N ALA A 451 -17.89 20.46 -12.38
CA ALA A 451 -16.87 21.41 -12.86
C ALA A 451 -15.50 20.76 -12.91
N PRO A 452 -14.53 21.33 -13.65
CA PRO A 452 -13.13 20.92 -13.54
C PRO A 452 -12.66 20.95 -12.08
N SER A 453 -12.05 19.85 -11.63
CA SER A 453 -11.57 19.69 -10.25
C SER A 453 -10.07 19.42 -10.22
N ILE A 454 -9.43 19.70 -9.09
CA ILE A 454 -8.01 19.32 -8.87
C ILE A 454 -7.83 17.81 -8.73
N THR A 455 -8.90 17.08 -8.51
CA THR A 455 -8.90 15.60 -8.42
C THR A 455 -9.08 14.92 -9.79
N ASP A 456 -9.27 15.65 -10.86
CA ASP A 456 -9.35 15.09 -12.22
C ASP A 456 -8.00 14.52 -12.64
N GLY A 457 -7.99 13.37 -13.28
CA GLY A 457 -6.75 12.72 -13.74
C GLY A 457 -6.96 11.29 -14.19
N ASP A 458 -8.19 10.94 -14.56
CA ASP A 458 -8.50 9.60 -15.08
C ASP A 458 -7.83 9.36 -16.43
N LEU A 459 -7.23 8.20 -16.60
CA LEU A 459 -6.76 7.72 -17.89
C LEU A 459 -7.94 7.31 -18.74
N VAL A 460 -7.85 7.56 -20.05
CA VAL A 460 -8.77 6.99 -21.02
C VAL A 460 -8.68 5.47 -20.94
N THR A 461 -9.81 4.83 -20.71
CA THR A 461 -9.89 3.39 -20.50
C THR A 461 -9.92 2.58 -21.80
N ASP A 462 -9.65 1.31 -21.68
CA ASP A 462 -9.84 0.32 -22.75
C ASP A 462 -11.27 0.41 -23.33
N GLY A 463 -11.38 0.25 -24.62
CA GLY A 463 -12.66 0.35 -25.35
C GLY A 463 -12.95 1.73 -25.93
N ASN A 464 -12.18 2.77 -25.55
CA ASN A 464 -12.28 4.12 -26.13
C ASN A 464 -11.24 4.38 -27.24
N PHE A 465 -10.55 3.32 -27.67
CA PHE A 465 -9.57 3.38 -28.75
C PHE A 465 -9.94 2.46 -29.90
N LEU A 466 -9.66 2.89 -31.12
CA LEU A 466 -9.76 2.08 -32.34
C LEU A 466 -8.44 2.18 -33.11
N THR A 467 -8.03 1.06 -33.71
CA THR A 467 -6.94 1.02 -34.68
C THR A 467 -7.28 1.82 -35.96
N PRO A 468 -6.33 2.14 -36.84
CA PRO A 468 -6.61 2.80 -38.11
C PRO A 468 -7.61 2.07 -38.99
N ASP A 469 -7.69 0.74 -38.91
CA ASP A 469 -8.64 -0.14 -39.60
C ASP A 469 -9.93 -0.40 -38.80
N GLY A 470 -10.10 0.26 -37.64
CA GLY A 470 -11.33 0.27 -36.85
C GLY A 470 -11.54 -0.88 -35.90
N GLN A 471 -10.52 -1.68 -35.59
CA GLN A 471 -10.57 -2.70 -34.53
C GLN A 471 -10.41 -2.05 -33.14
N PRO A 472 -10.93 -2.68 -32.05
CA PRO A 472 -10.70 -2.16 -30.71
C PRO A 472 -9.23 -2.13 -30.33
N GLY A 473 -8.75 -1.00 -29.78
CA GLY A 473 -7.38 -0.77 -29.35
C GLY A 473 -6.58 0.15 -30.28
N LEU A 474 -5.26 0.16 -30.11
CA LEU A 474 -4.32 0.97 -30.86
C LEU A 474 -3.32 0.08 -31.61
N ARG A 475 -2.95 0.43 -32.81
CA ARG A 475 -1.85 -0.21 -33.51
C ARG A 475 -0.54 0.23 -32.90
N ALA A 476 0.14 -0.68 -32.19
CA ALA A 476 1.45 -0.48 -31.55
C ALA A 476 2.56 -1.08 -32.41
N VAL A 477 3.59 -0.28 -32.73
CA VAL A 477 4.74 -0.68 -33.55
C VAL A 477 6.02 -0.46 -32.78
N TYR A 478 6.80 -1.53 -32.55
CA TYR A 478 8.02 -1.51 -31.77
C TYR A 478 9.28 -1.50 -32.63
N TYR A 479 10.28 -0.72 -32.22
CA TYR A 479 11.58 -0.57 -32.86
C TYR A 479 12.68 -0.65 -31.81
N ASN A 480 13.68 -1.53 -31.99
CA ASN A 480 14.85 -1.59 -31.11
C ASN A 480 15.88 -0.48 -31.46
N ALA A 481 16.56 0.03 -30.46
CA ALA A 481 17.65 0.98 -30.65
C ALA A 481 18.83 0.31 -31.35
N ILE A 482 19.47 1.05 -32.29
CA ILE A 482 20.71 0.65 -32.95
C ILE A 482 21.91 0.93 -32.03
N ASP A 483 21.78 1.97 -31.21
CA ASP A 483 22.80 2.48 -30.29
C ASP A 483 22.25 2.51 -28.85
N PRO A 484 21.99 1.35 -28.22
CA PRO A 484 21.30 1.28 -26.93
C PRO A 484 22.06 1.95 -25.78
N ALA A 485 23.37 2.16 -25.92
CA ALA A 485 24.21 2.82 -24.92
C ALA A 485 24.06 4.36 -24.89
N LYS A 486 23.43 4.95 -25.90
CA LYS A 486 23.16 6.40 -25.89
C LYS A 486 22.08 6.76 -24.88
N PRO A 487 22.13 7.97 -24.31
CA PRO A 487 21.07 8.52 -23.48
C PRO A 487 19.71 8.49 -24.19
N ARG A 488 18.65 8.35 -23.43
CA ARG A 488 17.27 8.49 -23.92
C ARG A 488 17.07 9.86 -24.55
N GLY A 489 16.38 9.89 -25.70
CA GLY A 489 16.17 11.09 -26.51
C GLY A 489 17.27 11.32 -27.56
N GLU A 490 18.42 10.64 -27.45
CA GLU A 490 19.53 10.68 -28.41
C GLU A 490 19.69 9.37 -29.21
N ARG A 491 18.89 8.35 -28.86
CA ARG A 491 18.93 7.02 -29.49
C ARG A 491 18.40 7.09 -30.90
N THR A 492 18.99 6.31 -31.79
CA THR A 492 18.47 6.02 -33.12
C THR A 492 17.87 4.62 -33.13
N PHE A 493 16.86 4.41 -33.98
CA PHE A 493 16.06 3.18 -33.96
C PHE A 493 16.12 2.48 -35.31
N SER A 494 15.92 1.16 -35.30
CA SER A 494 15.87 0.36 -36.52
C SER A 494 14.83 0.89 -37.51
N ALA A 495 15.16 0.88 -38.81
CA ALA A 495 14.22 1.29 -39.85
C ALA A 495 13.04 0.32 -40.03
N ARG A 496 13.22 -0.95 -39.59
CA ARG A 496 12.17 -1.99 -39.64
C ARG A 496 11.64 -2.25 -38.24
N PRO A 497 10.32 -2.37 -38.09
CA PRO A 497 9.72 -2.77 -36.81
C PRO A 497 10.14 -4.19 -36.42
N VAL A 498 10.30 -4.43 -35.13
CA VAL A 498 10.55 -5.75 -34.56
C VAL A 498 9.27 -6.47 -34.19
N VAL A 499 8.26 -5.71 -33.74
CA VAL A 499 6.92 -6.22 -33.42
C VAL A 499 5.87 -5.19 -33.86
N THR A 500 4.74 -5.69 -34.39
CA THR A 500 3.52 -4.91 -34.58
C THR A 500 2.35 -5.69 -33.98
N ARG A 501 1.56 -5.02 -33.13
CA ARG A 501 0.42 -5.63 -32.44
C ARG A 501 -0.68 -4.62 -32.17
N ILE A 502 -1.82 -5.07 -31.66
CA ILE A 502 -2.86 -4.21 -31.10
C ILE A 502 -2.68 -4.19 -29.59
N GLU A 503 -2.68 -2.98 -29.01
CA GLU A 503 -2.69 -2.75 -27.56
C GLU A 503 -3.98 -2.04 -27.16
N ALA A 504 -4.51 -2.35 -25.97
CA ALA A 504 -5.79 -1.83 -25.52
C ALA A 504 -5.76 -0.30 -25.27
N ASN A 505 -4.59 0.22 -24.93
CA ASN A 505 -4.34 1.62 -24.55
C ASN A 505 -2.88 2.03 -24.81
N LEU A 506 -2.45 3.19 -24.28
CA LEU A 506 -1.08 3.72 -24.42
C LEU A 506 -0.07 3.07 -23.43
N GLN A 507 -0.31 1.89 -22.94
CA GLN A 507 0.61 1.16 -22.07
C GLN A 507 1.44 0.17 -22.87
N SER A 508 2.78 0.31 -22.77
CA SER A 508 3.72 -0.55 -23.52
C SER A 508 3.76 -1.97 -22.96
N SER A 509 3.60 -2.95 -23.84
CA SER A 509 3.76 -4.37 -23.51
C SER A 509 5.21 -4.87 -23.68
N ALA A 510 6.20 -4.01 -23.83
CA ALA A 510 7.59 -4.39 -24.13
C ALA A 510 8.15 -5.47 -23.19
N MET A 511 7.86 -5.38 -21.88
CA MET A 511 8.30 -6.36 -20.87
C MET A 511 7.76 -7.80 -21.10
N GLN A 512 6.74 -7.93 -21.92
CA GLN A 512 6.13 -9.21 -22.27
C GLN A 512 6.64 -9.77 -23.62
N LEU A 513 7.52 -9.03 -24.31
CA LEU A 513 7.93 -9.30 -25.68
C LEU A 513 9.43 -9.59 -25.75
N LYS A 514 9.77 -10.83 -26.09
CA LYS A 514 11.17 -11.29 -26.21
C LYS A 514 11.95 -10.56 -27.31
N GLU A 515 11.28 -10.15 -28.37
CA GLU A 515 11.85 -9.50 -29.55
C GLU A 515 12.21 -8.03 -29.28
N VAL A 516 11.60 -7.43 -28.24
CA VAL A 516 11.78 -6.01 -27.90
C VAL A 516 12.89 -5.87 -26.87
N SER A 517 13.93 -5.14 -27.22
CA SER A 517 15.04 -4.85 -26.29
C SER A 517 14.65 -3.79 -25.25
N ASP A 518 15.45 -3.67 -24.21
CA ASP A 518 15.24 -2.64 -23.18
C ASP A 518 15.28 -1.23 -23.75
N ALA A 519 16.21 -0.98 -24.68
CA ALA A 519 16.28 0.26 -25.43
C ALA A 519 15.43 0.15 -26.70
N HIS A 520 14.19 0.57 -26.62
CA HIS A 520 13.22 0.50 -27.71
C HIS A 520 12.43 1.79 -27.84
N LYS A 521 11.71 1.90 -28.95
CA LYS A 521 10.63 2.88 -29.15
C LYS A 521 9.36 2.14 -29.52
N VAL A 522 8.23 2.52 -28.96
CA VAL A 522 6.90 2.11 -29.41
C VAL A 522 6.18 3.33 -29.99
N VAL A 523 5.46 3.09 -31.10
CA VAL A 523 4.60 4.08 -31.75
C VAL A 523 3.18 3.55 -31.77
N TRP A 524 2.24 4.34 -31.26
CA TRP A 524 0.81 4.04 -31.30
C TRP A 524 0.10 4.93 -32.31
N ASP A 525 -0.67 4.29 -33.20
CA ASP A 525 -1.56 4.96 -34.15
C ASP A 525 -2.99 4.46 -33.98
N GLY A 526 -3.94 5.36 -34.11
CA GLY A 526 -5.35 5.01 -34.08
C GLY A 526 -6.27 6.20 -33.88
N PHE A 527 -7.39 5.91 -33.23
CA PHE A 527 -8.39 6.92 -32.93
C PHE A 527 -8.80 6.81 -31.46
N PHE A 528 -9.00 7.98 -30.84
CA PHE A 528 -9.80 8.09 -29.64
C PHE A 528 -11.27 8.24 -30.02
N VAL A 529 -12.17 7.60 -29.26
CA VAL A 529 -13.62 7.64 -29.50
C VAL A 529 -14.31 8.07 -28.21
N ALA A 530 -15.01 9.21 -28.26
CA ALA A 530 -15.75 9.67 -27.09
C ALA A 530 -16.99 8.80 -26.85
N PRO A 531 -17.20 8.28 -25.62
CA PRO A 531 -18.34 7.43 -25.30
C PRO A 531 -19.68 8.20 -25.24
N GLU A 532 -19.63 9.50 -24.95
CA GLU A 532 -20.77 10.39 -24.88
C GLU A 532 -20.43 11.76 -25.46
N SER A 533 -21.46 12.47 -25.97
CA SER A 533 -21.29 13.88 -26.36
C SER A 533 -21.21 14.76 -25.14
N GLY A 534 -20.37 15.79 -25.16
CA GLY A 534 -20.24 16.73 -24.06
C GLY A 534 -18.92 17.49 -24.07
N LEU A 535 -18.77 18.36 -23.08
CA LEU A 535 -17.54 19.08 -22.84
C LEU A 535 -16.56 18.14 -22.08
N TYR A 536 -15.35 18.05 -22.57
CA TYR A 536 -14.28 17.24 -21.97
C TYR A 536 -13.06 18.09 -21.65
N LYS A 537 -12.43 17.77 -20.53
CA LYS A 537 -11.09 18.18 -20.15
C LYS A 537 -10.15 17.04 -20.58
N LEU A 538 -9.23 17.30 -21.52
CA LEU A 538 -8.28 16.34 -22.04
C LEU A 538 -6.85 16.76 -21.74
N GLY A 539 -5.98 15.82 -21.44
CA GLY A 539 -4.55 16.05 -21.21
C GLY A 539 -3.72 14.84 -21.60
N VAL A 540 -2.44 15.05 -21.87
CA VAL A 540 -1.49 13.98 -22.19
C VAL A 540 -0.17 14.21 -21.49
N THR A 541 0.45 13.12 -21.00
CA THR A 541 1.81 13.15 -20.45
C THR A 541 2.53 11.83 -20.68
N GLY A 542 3.85 11.84 -20.55
CA GLY A 542 4.68 10.63 -20.61
C GLY A 542 5.02 10.14 -22.02
N VAL A 543 4.35 10.63 -23.05
CA VAL A 543 4.56 10.28 -24.47
C VAL A 543 4.87 11.53 -25.30
N LYS A 544 5.43 11.36 -26.49
CA LYS A 544 5.51 12.41 -27.52
C LYS A 544 4.42 12.20 -28.56
N GLY A 545 3.85 13.30 -29.07
CA GLY A 545 2.84 13.23 -30.12
C GLY A 545 1.60 14.05 -29.82
N ALA A 546 0.51 13.76 -30.50
CA ALA A 546 -0.72 14.52 -30.38
C ALA A 546 -1.98 13.68 -30.60
N LEU A 547 -3.07 14.15 -30.01
CA LEU A 547 -4.44 13.88 -30.41
C LEU A 547 -4.89 15.06 -31.29
N GLU A 548 -5.54 14.77 -32.39
CA GLU A 548 -5.90 15.80 -33.39
C GLU A 548 -7.42 15.94 -33.52
N ILE A 549 -7.85 17.16 -33.84
CA ILE A 549 -9.21 17.47 -34.31
C ILE A 549 -9.08 18.32 -35.58
N ASP A 550 -9.76 17.92 -36.64
CA ASP A 550 -9.72 18.60 -37.94
C ASP A 550 -8.29 18.84 -38.47
N GLY A 551 -7.40 17.86 -38.27
CA GLY A 551 -5.99 17.92 -38.69
C GLY A 551 -5.14 18.91 -37.88
N LYS A 552 -5.61 19.41 -36.75
CA LYS A 552 -4.86 20.27 -35.84
C LYS A 552 -4.63 19.57 -34.49
N PRO A 553 -3.41 19.68 -33.92
CA PRO A 553 -3.15 19.17 -32.62
C PRO A 553 -4.06 19.80 -31.56
N LEU A 554 -4.90 19.01 -30.93
CA LEU A 554 -5.73 19.41 -29.80
C LEU A 554 -4.97 19.32 -28.48
N VAL A 555 -4.38 18.14 -28.24
CA VAL A 555 -3.56 17.86 -27.06
C VAL A 555 -2.22 17.36 -27.55
N ARG A 556 -1.12 17.99 -27.11
CA ARG A 556 0.23 17.70 -27.55
C ARG A 556 1.19 17.58 -26.37
N SER A 557 2.09 16.61 -26.47
CA SER A 557 3.26 16.50 -25.60
C SER A 557 4.52 16.39 -26.46
N ASP A 558 5.52 17.21 -26.13
CA ASP A 558 6.77 17.32 -26.91
C ASP A 558 7.93 16.55 -26.23
N ARG A 559 7.72 15.95 -25.04
CA ARG A 559 8.77 15.25 -24.31
C ARG A 559 8.26 14.05 -23.53
N TYR A 560 9.16 13.10 -23.28
CA TYR A 560 8.91 12.00 -22.33
C TYR A 560 9.06 12.53 -20.92
N SER A 561 8.05 12.31 -20.06
CA SER A 561 8.17 12.59 -18.64
C SER A 561 8.63 11.33 -17.90
N LEU A 562 9.59 11.47 -16.99
CA LEU A 562 10.06 10.37 -16.14
C LEU A 562 9.31 10.29 -14.82
N TRP A 563 8.82 11.44 -14.30
CA TRP A 563 8.13 11.57 -13.03
C TRP A 563 7.07 12.67 -13.12
N GLY A 564 5.83 12.33 -12.85
CA GLY A 564 4.79 13.16 -12.27
C GLY A 564 4.52 14.55 -12.85
N GLU A 565 4.90 14.87 -14.09
CA GLU A 565 4.42 16.12 -14.70
C GLU A 565 2.91 16.05 -14.86
N ALA A 566 2.23 17.00 -14.23
CA ALA A 566 0.80 17.14 -14.41
C ALA A 566 0.49 17.37 -15.91
N PRO A 567 -0.50 16.68 -16.48
CA PRO A 567 -0.89 16.88 -17.86
C PRO A 567 -1.33 18.34 -18.07
N LYS A 568 -0.96 18.93 -19.20
CA LYS A 568 -1.56 20.17 -19.65
C LYS A 568 -2.93 19.85 -20.23
N TYR A 569 -3.97 20.35 -19.60
CA TYR A 569 -5.33 20.11 -20.03
C TYR A 569 -5.83 21.16 -21.02
N VAL A 570 -6.69 20.71 -21.94
CA VAL A 570 -7.51 21.54 -22.80
C VAL A 570 -8.98 21.14 -22.63
N GLU A 571 -9.87 22.10 -22.80
CA GLU A 571 -11.32 21.85 -22.82
C GLU A 571 -11.81 21.79 -24.26
N VAL A 572 -12.62 20.80 -24.59
CA VAL A 572 -13.09 20.53 -25.93
C VAL A 572 -14.47 19.89 -25.95
N GLN A 573 -15.31 20.31 -26.89
CA GLN A 573 -16.60 19.68 -27.15
C GLN A 573 -16.39 18.44 -28.04
N LEU A 574 -16.72 17.28 -27.52
CA LEU A 574 -16.64 16.00 -28.24
C LEU A 574 -18.04 15.46 -28.55
N LYS A 575 -18.14 14.68 -29.63
CA LYS A 575 -19.37 14.01 -30.05
C LYS A 575 -19.27 12.50 -29.89
N LYS A 576 -20.32 11.88 -29.37
CA LYS A 576 -20.41 10.44 -29.19
C LYS A 576 -20.10 9.67 -30.48
N GLY A 577 -19.14 8.72 -30.37
CA GLY A 577 -18.78 7.83 -31.47
C GLY A 577 -17.94 8.46 -32.59
N GLU A 578 -17.67 9.76 -32.51
CA GLU A 578 -16.75 10.44 -33.44
C GLU A 578 -15.32 9.96 -33.21
N ARG A 579 -14.54 9.80 -34.29
CA ARG A 579 -13.17 9.28 -34.26
C ARG A 579 -12.18 10.44 -34.34
N TYR A 580 -11.36 10.59 -33.32
CA TYR A 580 -10.35 11.63 -33.21
C TYR A 580 -8.97 10.99 -33.42
N PRO A 581 -8.24 11.32 -34.53
CA PRO A 581 -6.95 10.71 -34.82
C PRO A 581 -5.94 10.97 -33.70
N LEU A 582 -5.14 9.95 -33.37
CA LEU A 582 -4.02 10.09 -32.44
C LEU A 582 -2.77 9.39 -32.98
N HIS A 583 -1.64 10.01 -32.68
CA HIS A 583 -0.32 9.48 -32.97
C HIS A 583 0.59 9.82 -31.78
N PHE A 584 1.05 8.80 -31.05
CA PHE A 584 1.95 8.94 -29.91
C PHE A 584 3.14 7.99 -30.01
N ASP A 585 4.28 8.41 -29.52
CA ASP A 585 5.45 7.55 -29.34
C ASP A 585 6.00 7.60 -27.92
N LEU A 586 6.66 6.53 -27.52
CA LEU A 586 7.36 6.40 -26.25
C LEU A 586 8.71 5.73 -26.49
N GLU A 587 9.78 6.36 -25.99
CA GLU A 587 11.09 5.72 -25.88
C GLU A 587 11.16 4.97 -24.54
N GLY A 588 11.34 3.64 -24.61
CA GLY A 588 11.22 2.72 -23.47
C GLY A 588 12.26 2.94 -22.38
N GLY A 589 11.92 2.50 -21.18
CA GLY A 589 12.74 2.53 -19.97
C GLY A 589 12.31 3.57 -18.92
N GLY A 590 11.09 4.11 -18.95
CA GLY A 590 10.54 5.01 -17.91
C GLY A 590 9.59 4.31 -16.92
N ALA A 591 9.57 4.75 -15.67
CA ALA A 591 8.69 4.22 -14.63
C ALA A 591 7.30 4.86 -14.59
N ALA A 592 7.12 6.07 -15.16
CA ALA A 592 5.83 6.74 -15.20
C ALA A 592 4.97 6.21 -16.35
N GLY A 593 3.75 5.80 -16.04
CA GLY A 593 2.80 5.35 -17.06
C GLY A 593 2.43 6.49 -18.02
N PRO A 594 2.71 6.36 -19.32
CA PRO A 594 2.23 7.30 -20.32
C PRO A 594 0.71 7.23 -20.41
N GLY A 595 0.04 8.36 -20.75
CA GLY A 595 -1.40 8.29 -20.86
C GLY A 595 -2.05 9.50 -21.50
N LEU A 596 -3.21 9.24 -22.09
CA LEU A 596 -4.22 10.23 -22.41
C LEU A 596 -5.20 10.30 -21.26
N PHE A 597 -5.37 11.49 -20.68
CA PHE A 597 -6.22 11.76 -19.53
C PHE A 597 -7.49 12.47 -19.98
N TRP A 598 -8.59 12.17 -19.33
CA TRP A 598 -9.87 12.76 -19.65
C TRP A 598 -10.77 12.97 -18.45
N LYS A 599 -11.68 13.93 -18.57
CA LYS A 599 -12.85 14.05 -17.68
C LYS A 599 -13.98 14.72 -18.46
N ARG A 600 -15.19 14.20 -18.37
CA ARG A 600 -16.38 14.91 -18.81
C ARG A 600 -16.76 15.95 -17.78
N ILE A 601 -16.87 17.20 -18.18
CA ILE A 601 -17.08 18.35 -17.31
C ILE A 601 -18.29 19.19 -17.75
N THR A 602 -18.66 20.18 -16.93
CA THR A 602 -19.67 21.18 -17.24
C THR A 602 -19.26 22.55 -16.74
N HIS A 603 -19.73 23.60 -17.41
CA HIS A 603 -19.59 24.98 -16.95
C HIS A 603 -20.82 25.46 -16.15
N ASP A 604 -21.87 24.64 -16.04
CA ASP A 604 -23.07 24.91 -15.23
C ASP A 604 -23.29 23.79 -14.17
N PRO A 605 -22.33 23.54 -13.27
CA PRO A 605 -22.40 22.41 -12.32
C PRO A 605 -23.60 22.52 -11.39
N TRP A 606 -24.03 23.73 -11.06
CA TRP A 606 -25.14 23.94 -10.14
C TRP A 606 -26.51 23.77 -10.83
N GLY A 607 -26.64 24.17 -12.10
CA GLY A 607 -27.81 23.86 -12.89
C GLY A 607 -27.94 22.35 -13.17
N ASP A 608 -26.83 21.68 -13.49
CA ASP A 608 -26.83 20.23 -13.69
C ASP A 608 -27.17 19.50 -12.41
N LEU A 609 -26.63 19.93 -11.26
CA LEU A 609 -26.95 19.38 -9.94
C LEU A 609 -28.47 19.53 -9.64
N ALA A 610 -29.03 20.70 -9.86
CA ALA A 610 -30.44 20.96 -9.63
C ALA A 610 -31.35 20.09 -10.53
N ARG A 611 -31.01 19.98 -11.83
CA ARG A 611 -31.70 19.10 -12.79
C ARG A 611 -31.62 17.64 -12.38
N GLY A 612 -30.42 17.18 -12.02
CA GLY A 612 -30.19 15.79 -11.57
C GLY A 612 -30.99 15.48 -10.30
N ALA A 613 -30.99 16.37 -9.32
CA ALA A 613 -31.74 16.22 -8.07
C ALA A 613 -33.26 16.19 -8.27
N ALA A 614 -33.79 16.98 -9.22
CA ALA A 614 -35.23 16.99 -9.50
C ALA A 614 -35.76 15.61 -9.95
N GLU A 615 -34.92 14.84 -10.68
CA GLU A 615 -35.31 13.56 -11.25
C GLU A 615 -34.99 12.34 -10.36
N THR A 616 -34.43 12.55 -9.17
CA THR A 616 -33.90 11.47 -8.33
C THR A 616 -34.49 11.45 -6.93
N ASP A 617 -34.36 10.32 -6.24
CA ASP A 617 -34.86 10.12 -4.90
C ASP A 617 -33.77 10.37 -3.85
N VAL A 618 -32.49 10.16 -4.23
CA VAL A 618 -31.32 10.24 -3.35
C VAL A 618 -30.13 10.77 -4.10
N LEU A 619 -29.28 11.54 -3.41
CA LEU A 619 -27.98 12.01 -3.90
C LEU A 619 -26.87 11.19 -3.24
N VAL A 620 -25.95 10.65 -4.06
CA VAL A 620 -24.72 9.99 -3.62
C VAL A 620 -23.55 10.87 -4.05
N ALA A 621 -23.00 11.64 -3.11
CA ALA A 621 -21.85 12.49 -3.32
C ALA A 621 -20.57 11.68 -3.13
N VAL A 622 -19.74 11.59 -4.16
CA VAL A 622 -18.43 10.92 -4.10
C VAL A 622 -17.36 12.01 -4.18
N VAL A 623 -16.67 12.22 -3.06
CA VAL A 623 -15.73 13.32 -2.85
C VAL A 623 -14.46 12.80 -2.17
N GLY A 624 -13.41 13.61 -2.11
CA GLY A 624 -12.16 13.23 -1.43
C GLY A 624 -10.93 13.75 -2.16
N LEU A 625 -9.87 12.98 -2.08
CA LEU A 625 -8.55 13.28 -2.63
C LEU A 625 -8.14 12.21 -3.66
N THR A 626 -6.96 12.38 -4.26
CA THR A 626 -6.30 11.36 -5.08
C THR A 626 -4.83 11.28 -4.71
N SER A 627 -4.18 10.18 -5.03
CA SER A 627 -2.73 10.00 -4.82
C SER A 627 -1.86 10.94 -5.67
N ASP A 628 -2.46 11.80 -6.48
CA ASP A 628 -1.76 12.88 -7.19
C ASP A 628 -1.69 14.19 -6.39
N LEU A 629 -2.42 14.25 -5.28
CA LEU A 629 -2.41 15.38 -4.34
C LEU A 629 -1.64 15.04 -3.07
N GLU A 630 -1.70 13.79 -2.64
CA GLU A 630 -1.00 13.30 -1.45
C GLU A 630 -0.12 12.09 -1.82
N GLY A 631 1.15 12.14 -1.43
CA GLY A 631 2.12 11.09 -1.76
C GLY A 631 3.54 11.49 -1.49
N GLU A 632 4.48 10.81 -2.16
CA GLU A 632 5.91 10.93 -1.92
C GLU A 632 6.53 12.04 -2.77
N GLU A 633 7.15 13.03 -2.10
CA GLU A 633 8.05 14.04 -2.70
C GLU A 633 7.52 14.65 -4.02
N MET A 634 6.26 14.99 -4.04
CA MET A 634 5.59 15.45 -5.25
C MET A 634 6.01 16.89 -5.60
N PRO A 635 6.26 17.21 -6.88
CA PRO A 635 6.52 18.60 -7.33
C PRO A 635 5.21 19.41 -7.36
N LEU A 636 4.46 19.38 -6.27
CA LEU A 636 3.15 19.98 -6.13
C LEU A 636 3.19 21.07 -5.05
N LYS A 637 2.76 22.29 -5.41
CA LYS A 637 2.54 23.39 -4.47
C LYS A 637 1.30 24.16 -4.89
N ILE A 638 0.18 23.79 -4.30
CA ILE A 638 -1.13 24.39 -4.54
C ILE A 638 -1.84 24.61 -3.21
N GLU A 639 -2.96 25.33 -3.22
CA GLU A 639 -3.77 25.51 -2.01
C GLU A 639 -4.14 24.15 -1.40
N GLY A 640 -3.86 23.99 -0.11
CA GLY A 640 -4.10 22.76 0.65
C GLY A 640 -2.99 21.71 0.58
N PHE A 641 -1.98 21.83 -0.34
CA PHE A 641 -0.94 20.81 -0.56
C PHE A 641 0.44 21.42 -0.82
N ASP A 642 1.48 20.81 -0.26
CA ASP A 642 2.88 21.16 -0.47
C ASP A 642 3.77 19.91 -0.45
N GLY A 643 4.47 19.63 -1.56
CA GLY A 643 5.44 18.53 -1.66
C GLY A 643 4.85 17.11 -1.55
N GLY A 644 3.53 16.97 -1.64
CA GLY A 644 2.81 15.71 -1.43
C GLY A 644 2.14 15.61 -0.07
N ASP A 645 2.43 16.53 0.87
CA ASP A 645 1.75 16.65 2.16
C ASP A 645 0.57 17.62 2.11
N LYS A 646 -0.39 17.43 2.99
CA LYS A 646 -1.47 18.40 3.21
C LYS A 646 -1.01 19.54 4.11
N THR A 647 -1.51 20.75 3.83
CA THR A 647 -1.31 21.93 4.71
C THR A 647 -2.51 22.17 5.62
N GLY A 648 -3.67 21.61 5.33
CA GLY A 648 -4.92 21.60 6.10
C GLY A 648 -5.62 20.26 6.04
N LEU A 649 -6.80 20.14 6.64
CA LEU A 649 -7.59 18.90 6.64
C LEU A 649 -8.88 19.02 5.83
N GLU A 650 -9.17 20.18 5.29
CA GLU A 650 -10.41 20.43 4.57
C GLU A 650 -10.41 19.70 3.21
N LEU A 651 -11.59 19.28 2.79
CA LEU A 651 -11.85 18.92 1.39
C LEU A 651 -11.55 20.12 0.47
N PRO A 652 -11.17 19.89 -0.80
CA PRO A 652 -11.09 20.93 -1.82
C PRO A 652 -12.36 21.81 -1.85
N MET A 653 -12.19 23.10 -2.09
CA MET A 653 -13.27 24.10 -1.95
C MET A 653 -14.47 23.79 -2.85
N ASP A 654 -14.25 23.36 -4.08
CA ASP A 654 -15.28 22.95 -5.04
C ASP A 654 -16.16 21.81 -4.50
N GLN A 655 -15.55 20.84 -3.81
CA GLN A 655 -16.26 19.70 -3.22
C GLN A 655 -17.01 20.11 -1.95
N ARG A 656 -16.47 21.01 -1.14
CA ARG A 656 -17.19 21.57 0.02
C ARG A 656 -18.45 22.32 -0.43
N GLU A 657 -18.34 23.16 -1.47
CA GLU A 657 -19.46 23.88 -2.03
C GLU A 657 -20.51 22.94 -2.60
N LEU A 658 -20.08 21.87 -3.31
CA LEU A 658 -20.99 20.83 -3.79
C LEU A 658 -21.84 20.24 -2.67
N LEU A 659 -21.22 19.82 -1.57
CA LEU A 659 -21.93 19.20 -0.44
C LEU A 659 -22.95 20.16 0.19
N ILE A 660 -22.56 21.42 0.39
CA ILE A 660 -23.43 22.45 0.94
C ILE A 660 -24.67 22.67 0.02
N ARG A 661 -24.44 22.82 -1.29
CA ARG A 661 -25.52 23.03 -2.26
C ARG A 661 -26.41 21.80 -2.40
N ALA A 662 -25.82 20.60 -2.46
CA ALA A 662 -26.57 19.34 -2.52
C ALA A 662 -27.54 19.21 -1.33
N ARG A 663 -27.12 19.59 -0.13
CA ARG A 663 -27.97 19.55 1.07
C ARG A 663 -29.19 20.47 0.96
N THR A 664 -29.07 21.64 0.29
CA THR A 664 -30.18 22.58 0.13
C THR A 664 -31.32 22.08 -0.79
N LEU A 665 -31.05 21.02 -1.58
CA LEU A 665 -32.05 20.46 -2.51
C LEU A 665 -33.08 19.54 -1.84
N GLY A 666 -32.96 19.31 -0.53
CA GLY A 666 -33.94 18.58 0.27
C GLY A 666 -34.03 17.08 -0.01
N LYS A 667 -33.06 16.51 -0.70
CA LYS A 667 -32.96 15.07 -0.94
C LYS A 667 -32.09 14.41 0.13
N PRO A 668 -32.34 13.14 0.49
CA PRO A 668 -31.39 12.39 1.28
C PRO A 668 -29.98 12.44 0.63
N LEU A 669 -28.98 12.79 1.43
CA LEU A 669 -27.61 12.97 0.99
C LEU A 669 -26.71 11.89 1.62
N ILE A 670 -26.19 11.00 0.79
CA ILE A 670 -25.18 10.00 1.16
C ILE A 670 -23.85 10.55 0.69
N VAL A 671 -22.86 10.60 1.58
CA VAL A 671 -21.49 11.03 1.25
C VAL A 671 -20.58 9.81 1.31
N VAL A 672 -19.85 9.59 0.23
CA VAL A 672 -18.76 8.61 0.12
C VAL A 672 -17.47 9.38 -0.01
N THR A 673 -16.55 9.19 0.92
CA THR A 673 -15.23 9.83 0.89
C THR A 673 -14.17 8.86 0.41
N MET A 674 -13.29 9.32 -0.47
CA MET A 674 -12.13 8.58 -0.98
C MET A 674 -10.87 9.40 -0.73
N ASN A 675 -10.01 8.94 0.17
CA ASN A 675 -8.78 9.62 0.58
C ASN A 675 -7.82 8.64 1.24
N GLY A 676 -6.53 8.92 1.16
CA GLY A 676 -5.51 8.11 1.80
C GLY A 676 -5.12 8.60 3.20
N SER A 677 -5.51 9.82 3.56
CA SER A 677 -5.19 10.46 4.84
C SER A 677 -6.43 11.15 5.42
N PRO A 678 -6.53 11.34 6.76
CA PRO A 678 -7.72 11.95 7.39
C PRO A 678 -8.01 13.34 6.85
N ILE A 679 -9.28 13.58 6.52
CA ILE A 679 -9.86 14.88 6.15
C ILE A 679 -10.88 15.32 7.20
N ASP A 680 -11.22 16.62 7.23
CA ASP A 680 -12.31 17.10 8.10
C ASP A 680 -13.66 16.60 7.62
N LEU A 681 -14.25 15.71 8.37
CA LEU A 681 -15.57 15.13 8.14
C LEU A 681 -16.67 15.76 9.03
N SER A 682 -16.37 16.84 9.76
CA SER A 682 -17.31 17.44 10.71
C SER A 682 -18.61 17.90 10.03
N TRP A 683 -18.49 18.56 8.88
CA TRP A 683 -19.66 18.98 8.14
C TRP A 683 -20.51 17.79 7.66
N ALA A 684 -19.89 16.77 7.10
CA ALA A 684 -20.59 15.56 6.60
C ALA A 684 -21.22 14.77 7.75
N ARG A 685 -20.51 14.63 8.88
CA ARG A 685 -21.07 14.03 10.11
C ARG A 685 -22.37 14.73 10.53
N ASP A 686 -22.40 16.05 10.52
CA ASP A 686 -23.52 16.81 11.01
C ASP A 686 -24.68 16.89 9.99
N ASN A 687 -24.38 16.96 8.68
CA ASN A 687 -25.36 17.29 7.63
C ASN A 687 -25.73 16.14 6.69
N ALA A 688 -24.88 15.14 6.46
CA ALA A 688 -25.24 14.00 5.62
C ALA A 688 -26.20 13.03 6.32
N ASP A 689 -27.02 12.31 5.55
CA ASP A 689 -27.92 11.26 6.08
C ASP A 689 -27.18 9.93 6.25
N ALA A 690 -26.14 9.69 5.42
CA ALA A 690 -25.17 8.61 5.62
C ALA A 690 -23.78 9.07 5.17
N LEU A 691 -22.75 8.49 5.79
CA LEU A 691 -21.34 8.77 5.50
C LEU A 691 -20.55 7.47 5.49
N VAL A 692 -19.82 7.23 4.40
CA VAL A 692 -18.98 6.05 4.20
C VAL A 692 -17.58 6.52 3.83
N GLU A 693 -16.57 6.05 4.55
CA GLU A 693 -15.16 6.21 4.22
C GLU A 693 -14.70 5.00 3.40
N ALA A 694 -14.19 5.23 2.19
CA ALA A 694 -13.83 4.17 1.25
C ALA A 694 -12.33 4.09 0.96
N TRP A 695 -11.51 5.03 1.43
CA TRP A 695 -10.06 5.05 1.22
C TRP A 695 -9.72 5.12 -0.29
N TYR A 696 -8.60 4.48 -0.69
CA TYR A 696 -8.28 4.11 -2.07
C TYR A 696 -8.51 2.60 -2.20
N PRO A 697 -9.70 2.18 -2.69
CA PRO A 697 -10.20 0.83 -2.43
C PRO A 697 -9.76 -0.23 -3.44
N GLY A 698 -8.75 0.04 -4.31
CA GLY A 698 -8.25 -0.92 -5.30
C GLY A 698 -9.14 -1.08 -6.53
N GLN A 699 -8.72 -1.96 -7.46
CA GLN A 699 -9.33 -2.09 -8.80
C GLN A 699 -10.83 -2.44 -8.79
N ALA A 700 -11.32 -3.11 -7.76
CA ALA A 700 -12.73 -3.49 -7.60
C ALA A 700 -13.54 -2.51 -6.71
N GLY A 701 -12.92 -1.39 -6.30
CA GLY A 701 -13.41 -0.51 -5.25
C GLY A 701 -14.79 0.09 -5.49
N GLY A 702 -15.10 0.55 -6.70
CA GLY A 702 -16.42 1.11 -6.98
C GLY A 702 -17.56 0.08 -6.87
N LEU A 703 -17.26 -1.19 -7.20
CA LEU A 703 -18.23 -2.28 -6.98
C LEU A 703 -18.37 -2.57 -5.47
N ALA A 704 -17.29 -2.55 -4.71
CA ALA A 704 -17.34 -2.73 -3.25
C ALA A 704 -18.21 -1.65 -2.59
N VAL A 705 -17.99 -0.37 -2.94
CA VAL A 705 -18.83 0.75 -2.49
C VAL A 705 -20.30 0.51 -2.84
N ALA A 706 -20.58 0.14 -4.09
CA ALA A 706 -21.95 -0.13 -4.53
C ALA A 706 -22.60 -1.31 -3.79
N ASN A 707 -21.85 -2.37 -3.50
CA ASN A 707 -22.33 -3.51 -2.71
C ASN A 707 -22.67 -3.11 -1.27
N ALA A 708 -21.88 -2.22 -0.67
CA ALA A 708 -22.19 -1.66 0.64
C ALA A 708 -23.44 -0.77 0.58
N LEU A 709 -23.49 0.21 -0.35
CA LEU A 709 -24.64 1.12 -0.46
C LEU A 709 -25.95 0.39 -0.76
N SER A 710 -25.92 -0.68 -1.54
CA SER A 710 -27.10 -1.51 -1.84
C SER A 710 -27.48 -2.50 -0.74
N GLY A 711 -26.63 -2.68 0.26
CA GLY A 711 -26.82 -3.67 1.34
C GLY A 711 -26.56 -5.11 0.93
N LYS A 712 -25.93 -5.36 -0.22
CA LYS A 712 -25.40 -6.70 -0.58
C LYS A 712 -24.31 -7.15 0.37
N VAL A 713 -23.53 -6.18 0.87
CA VAL A 713 -22.51 -6.37 1.90
C VAL A 713 -22.84 -5.45 3.08
N ASN A 714 -22.64 -5.97 4.28
CA ASN A 714 -22.77 -5.18 5.51
C ASN A 714 -21.39 -4.59 5.86
N PRO A 715 -21.21 -3.26 5.88
CA PRO A 715 -19.95 -2.63 6.24
C PRO A 715 -19.41 -3.13 7.58
N SER A 716 -18.12 -3.42 7.65
CA SER A 716 -17.48 -3.95 8.85
C SER A 716 -16.07 -3.39 9.09
N GLY A 717 -15.64 -2.41 8.29
CA GLY A 717 -14.37 -1.71 8.47
C GLY A 717 -14.35 -0.85 9.74
N ARG A 718 -13.15 -0.54 10.21
CA ARG A 718 -12.90 0.34 11.36
C ARG A 718 -11.82 1.35 10.99
N LEU A 719 -11.92 2.56 11.52
CA LEU A 719 -10.92 3.61 11.25
C LEU A 719 -9.55 3.22 11.85
N PRO A 720 -8.49 3.09 11.07
CA PRO A 720 -7.13 2.87 11.57
C PRO A 720 -6.44 4.19 11.98
N LEU A 721 -7.18 5.30 11.97
CA LEU A 721 -6.71 6.65 12.21
C LEU A 721 -7.73 7.45 12.99
N THR A 722 -7.26 8.44 13.75
CA THR A 722 -8.07 9.50 14.34
C THR A 722 -8.35 10.57 13.28
N PHE A 723 -9.62 10.91 13.08
CA PHE A 723 -10.05 12.02 12.22
C PHE A 723 -10.23 13.29 13.05
N TYR A 724 -9.38 14.26 12.83
CA TYR A 724 -9.42 15.56 13.49
C TYR A 724 -10.25 16.55 12.71
N LYS A 725 -10.69 17.61 13.38
CA LYS A 725 -11.39 18.71 12.72
C LYS A 725 -10.42 19.67 12.06
N ASP A 726 -9.30 19.93 12.74
CA ASP A 726 -8.35 20.97 12.37
C ASP A 726 -6.93 20.57 12.75
N THR A 727 -5.95 21.14 12.07
CA THR A 727 -4.53 21.00 12.41
C THR A 727 -4.12 21.85 13.60
N ALA A 728 -4.91 22.87 13.98
CA ALA A 728 -4.64 23.75 15.12
C ALA A 728 -4.62 22.98 16.46
N ASP A 729 -5.32 21.85 16.54
CA ASP A 729 -5.33 20.99 17.74
C ASP A 729 -4.08 20.10 17.85
N LEU A 730 -3.22 20.08 16.83
CA LEU A 730 -2.08 19.18 16.72
C LEU A 730 -0.76 19.94 16.94
N PRO A 731 0.27 19.28 17.49
CA PRO A 731 1.63 19.81 17.50
C PRO A 731 2.14 20.13 16.09
N ALA A 732 3.20 20.95 16.00
CA ALA A 732 3.86 21.24 14.72
C ALA A 732 4.22 19.95 13.99
N PHE A 733 4.04 19.90 12.66
CA PHE A 733 4.25 18.69 11.86
C PHE A 733 5.69 18.14 12.00
N THR A 734 6.69 19.01 12.13
CA THR A 734 8.09 18.65 12.36
C THR A 734 8.40 18.13 13.76
N ASN A 735 7.45 18.27 14.72
CA ASN A 735 7.64 17.76 16.09
C ASN A 735 7.24 16.27 16.14
N TYR A 736 8.19 15.41 16.41
CA TYR A 736 7.98 13.95 16.47
C TYR A 736 7.60 13.39 17.84
N ALA A 737 7.43 14.26 18.86
CA ALA A 737 6.85 13.86 20.14
C ALA A 737 5.41 13.36 19.94
N MET A 738 5.07 12.25 20.58
CA MET A 738 3.74 11.65 20.48
C MET A 738 2.68 12.34 21.36
N ALA A 739 3.11 13.16 22.31
CA ALA A 739 2.19 13.94 23.15
C ALA A 739 1.24 14.79 22.29
N GLY A 740 -0.06 14.70 22.55
CA GLY A 740 -1.11 15.42 21.81
C GLY A 740 -1.45 14.83 20.44
N ARG A 741 -0.97 13.62 20.10
CA ARG A 741 -1.22 12.95 18.81
C ARG A 741 -1.89 11.61 18.99
N THR A 742 -2.57 11.15 17.98
CA THR A 742 -3.24 9.85 17.89
C THR A 742 -4.24 9.62 19.03
N TYR A 743 -5.08 8.62 18.93
CA TYR A 743 -6.04 8.28 20.00
C TYR A 743 -5.35 7.97 21.34
N ARG A 744 -4.06 7.61 21.30
CA ARG A 744 -3.30 7.20 22.48
C ARG A 744 -2.94 8.39 23.39
N TYR A 745 -2.69 9.57 22.81
CA TYR A 745 -2.18 10.74 23.55
C TYR A 745 -2.96 12.04 23.29
N PHE A 746 -3.84 12.09 22.28
CA PHE A 746 -4.70 13.24 22.02
C PHE A 746 -5.79 13.34 23.09
N THR A 747 -5.90 14.52 23.70
CA THR A 747 -6.88 14.79 24.78
C THR A 747 -8.09 15.58 24.31
N GLY A 748 -8.08 16.09 23.08
CA GLY A 748 -9.19 16.79 22.47
C GLY A 748 -10.31 15.83 22.02
N LYS A 749 -11.35 16.38 21.39
CA LYS A 749 -12.48 15.63 20.85
C LYS A 749 -12.30 15.45 19.35
N PRO A 750 -12.02 14.24 18.86
CA PRO A 750 -11.92 13.99 17.41
C PRO A 750 -13.30 14.07 16.73
N VAL A 751 -13.32 14.24 15.43
CA VAL A 751 -14.55 14.07 14.60
C VAL A 751 -14.98 12.61 14.63
N TYR A 752 -14.01 11.70 14.39
CA TYR A 752 -14.16 10.25 14.61
C TYR A 752 -12.86 9.69 15.20
N GLY A 753 -12.99 8.79 16.15
CA GLY A 753 -11.84 8.16 16.81
C GLY A 753 -11.34 6.92 16.07
N PHE A 754 -10.07 6.58 16.28
CA PHE A 754 -9.49 5.29 15.88
C PHE A 754 -10.38 4.12 16.33
N GLY A 755 -10.51 3.09 15.53
CA GLY A 755 -11.31 1.89 15.82
C GLY A 755 -12.83 2.06 15.64
N TYR A 756 -13.30 3.25 15.28
CA TYR A 756 -14.72 3.52 15.07
C TYR A 756 -15.21 3.00 13.72
N GLY A 757 -16.42 2.47 13.70
CA GLY A 757 -17.16 2.07 12.51
C GLY A 757 -18.48 1.42 12.87
N LEU A 758 -19.53 1.69 12.09
CA LEU A 758 -20.89 1.18 12.24
C LEU A 758 -21.12 -0.04 11.35
N SER A 759 -22.26 -0.69 11.57
CA SER A 759 -22.77 -1.80 10.78
C SER A 759 -24.26 -1.61 10.52
N TYR A 760 -24.81 -2.32 9.54
CA TYR A 760 -26.27 -2.40 9.33
C TYR A 760 -26.97 -3.30 10.35
N THR A 761 -26.21 -3.92 11.26
CA THR A 761 -26.74 -4.66 12.40
C THR A 761 -26.14 -4.11 13.69
N THR A 762 -26.60 -4.61 14.83
CA THR A 762 -26.10 -4.21 16.15
C THR A 762 -25.51 -5.41 16.87
N PHE A 763 -24.51 -5.14 17.72
CA PHE A 763 -23.88 -6.17 18.52
C PHE A 763 -23.98 -5.84 20.01
N GLY A 764 -24.08 -6.89 20.85
CA GLY A 764 -24.08 -6.78 22.30
C GLY A 764 -22.93 -7.60 22.89
N TYR A 765 -22.45 -7.16 24.05
CA TYR A 765 -21.34 -7.79 24.75
C TYR A 765 -21.78 -8.26 26.14
N GLY A 766 -21.54 -9.53 26.44
CA GLY A 766 -21.66 -10.07 27.80
C GLY A 766 -20.47 -9.64 28.67
N PRO A 767 -20.53 -9.93 29.99
CA PRO A 767 -19.45 -9.59 30.91
C PRO A 767 -18.13 -10.26 30.50
N ALA A 768 -17.04 -9.46 30.50
CA ALA A 768 -15.70 -9.97 30.23
C ALA A 768 -15.14 -10.69 31.46
N ARG A 769 -14.50 -11.85 31.25
CA ARG A 769 -13.78 -12.62 32.26
C ARG A 769 -12.30 -12.59 31.93
N VAL A 770 -11.47 -12.35 32.95
CA VAL A 770 -10.02 -12.35 32.84
C VAL A 770 -9.45 -13.49 33.66
N GLU A 771 -8.61 -14.29 33.02
CA GLU A 771 -7.89 -15.39 33.65
C GLU A 771 -6.38 -15.20 33.45
N PRO A 772 -5.54 -15.42 34.46
CA PRO A 772 -4.09 -15.32 34.30
C PRO A 772 -3.55 -16.50 33.46
N VAL A 773 -2.52 -16.22 32.68
CA VAL A 773 -1.72 -17.26 32.01
C VAL A 773 -0.67 -17.76 33.02
N ASP A 774 -0.49 -19.08 33.08
CA ASP A 774 0.47 -19.77 33.99
C ASP A 774 0.41 -19.25 35.44
N GLY A 775 -0.82 -19.00 35.94
CA GLY A 775 -1.06 -18.68 37.35
C GLY A 775 -0.69 -17.25 37.78
N SER A 776 -0.18 -16.39 36.87
CA SER A 776 0.15 -15.00 37.19
C SER A 776 -0.28 -14.07 36.06
N THR A 777 -0.96 -13.00 36.41
CA THR A 777 -1.35 -11.93 35.44
C THR A 777 -0.13 -11.23 34.84
N ALA A 778 1.04 -11.25 35.48
CA ALA A 778 2.28 -10.70 34.92
C ALA A 778 2.85 -11.56 33.77
N ASN A 779 2.44 -12.82 33.66
CA ASN A 779 2.82 -13.71 32.56
C ASN A 779 1.88 -13.60 31.36
N GLY A 780 0.84 -12.78 31.44
CA GLY A 780 -0.20 -12.57 30.44
C GLY A 780 -1.58 -12.90 30.98
N ILE A 781 -2.59 -12.57 30.19
CA ILE A 781 -3.98 -12.86 30.54
C ILE A 781 -4.72 -13.43 29.33
N ARG A 782 -5.75 -14.22 29.64
CA ARG A 782 -6.79 -14.61 28.69
C ARG A 782 -8.06 -13.85 29.05
N VAL A 783 -8.63 -13.10 28.08
CA VAL A 783 -9.91 -12.41 28.27
C VAL A 783 -10.95 -13.01 27.36
N THR A 784 -12.13 -13.34 27.93
CA THR A 784 -13.25 -13.94 27.20
C THR A 784 -14.53 -13.17 27.45
N ALA A 785 -15.27 -12.86 26.38
CA ALA A 785 -16.63 -12.33 26.47
C ALA A 785 -17.54 -12.96 25.39
N GLN A 786 -18.85 -13.01 25.67
CA GLN A 786 -19.85 -13.36 24.66
C GLN A 786 -20.15 -12.14 23.80
N VAL A 787 -20.12 -12.33 22.47
CA VAL A 787 -20.55 -11.32 21.50
C VAL A 787 -21.78 -11.85 20.78
N THR A 788 -22.84 -11.05 20.76
CA THR A 788 -24.15 -11.41 20.21
C THR A 788 -24.55 -10.42 19.12
N ASN A 789 -24.97 -10.89 17.96
CA ASN A 789 -25.67 -10.05 16.98
C ASN A 789 -27.12 -9.82 17.47
N THR A 790 -27.41 -8.62 17.95
CA THR A 790 -28.71 -8.22 18.50
C THR A 790 -29.63 -7.61 17.43
N GLY A 791 -29.16 -7.44 16.19
CA GLY A 791 -29.93 -6.89 15.10
C GLY A 791 -30.57 -7.96 14.20
N THR A 792 -31.04 -7.54 13.04
CA THR A 792 -31.85 -8.35 12.12
C THR A 792 -31.10 -8.82 10.87
N ARG A 793 -29.84 -8.43 10.71
CA ARG A 793 -28.97 -8.79 9.57
C ARG A 793 -27.75 -9.54 10.04
N GLU A 794 -27.26 -10.44 9.23
CA GLU A 794 -25.91 -11.02 9.42
C GLU A 794 -24.86 -9.92 9.32
N GLY A 795 -23.85 -9.98 10.17
CA GLY A 795 -22.77 -9.01 10.20
C GLY A 795 -21.50 -9.56 10.82
N GLU A 796 -20.41 -8.88 10.55
CA GLU A 796 -19.10 -9.19 11.10
C GLU A 796 -18.69 -8.09 12.08
N GLU A 797 -18.44 -8.47 13.34
CA GLU A 797 -17.95 -7.56 14.37
C GLU A 797 -16.43 -7.62 14.46
N VAL A 798 -15.81 -6.46 14.67
CA VAL A 798 -14.39 -6.35 15.01
C VAL A 798 -14.26 -6.10 16.50
N VAL A 799 -14.03 -7.17 17.23
CA VAL A 799 -13.83 -7.10 18.68
C VAL A 799 -12.44 -6.59 18.98
N GLN A 800 -12.35 -5.48 19.70
CA GLN A 800 -11.13 -4.76 20.02
C GLN A 800 -10.93 -4.75 21.55
N ALA A 801 -9.72 -5.10 21.98
CA ALA A 801 -9.32 -5.06 23.38
C ALA A 801 -8.44 -3.84 23.66
N TYR A 802 -8.93 -2.92 24.47
CA TYR A 802 -8.22 -1.71 24.85
C TYR A 802 -7.83 -1.74 26.32
N LEU A 803 -6.55 -1.44 26.59
CA LEU A 803 -6.02 -1.34 27.96
C LEU A 803 -5.84 0.11 28.37
N ARG A 804 -6.23 0.39 29.64
CA ARG A 804 -5.76 1.52 30.42
C ARG A 804 -4.82 0.98 31.49
N PHE A 805 -3.61 1.49 31.49
CA PHE A 805 -2.54 1.07 32.39
C PHE A 805 -2.71 1.67 33.78
N PRO A 806 -2.06 1.12 34.82
CA PRO A 806 -1.87 1.81 36.08
C PRO A 806 -1.28 3.20 35.85
N ASP A 807 -1.57 4.16 36.69
CA ASP A 807 -1.07 5.53 36.55
C ASP A 807 0.46 5.56 36.56
N GLN A 808 1.06 5.84 35.39
CA GLN A 808 2.49 5.85 35.15
C GLN A 808 2.86 6.98 34.20
N PRO A 809 3.94 7.72 34.49
CA PRO A 809 4.40 8.76 33.57
C PRO A 809 4.69 8.22 32.17
N GLY A 810 4.13 8.88 31.14
CA GLY A 810 4.33 8.52 29.75
C GLY A 810 3.45 7.38 29.23
N ALA A 811 2.72 6.66 30.09
CA ALA A 811 1.79 5.65 29.60
C ALA A 811 0.67 6.26 28.73
N PRO A 812 0.27 5.61 27.63
CA PRO A 812 -0.83 6.09 26.83
C PRO A 812 -2.14 6.09 27.64
N ARG A 813 -3.04 7.04 27.34
CA ARG A 813 -4.40 7.09 27.94
C ARG A 813 -5.16 5.79 27.77
N VAL A 814 -5.02 5.18 26.61
CA VAL A 814 -5.61 3.92 26.21
C VAL A 814 -4.79 3.35 25.07
N ALA A 815 -4.68 2.01 24.95
CA ALA A 815 -3.97 1.37 23.86
C ALA A 815 -4.67 0.08 23.42
N LEU A 816 -4.82 -0.12 22.11
CA LEU A 816 -5.26 -1.38 21.51
C LEU A 816 -4.21 -2.47 21.82
N ARG A 817 -4.65 -3.63 22.28
CA ARG A 817 -3.79 -4.76 22.64
C ARG A 817 -4.28 -6.12 22.18
N GLY A 818 -5.46 -6.16 21.58
CA GLY A 818 -6.02 -7.37 21.02
C GLY A 818 -7.12 -7.04 20.02
N LEU A 819 -7.30 -7.90 19.03
CA LEU A 819 -8.39 -7.80 18.05
C LEU A 819 -8.78 -9.18 17.54
N GLN A 820 -10.06 -9.33 17.22
CA GLN A 820 -10.59 -10.53 16.57
C GLN A 820 -11.85 -10.18 15.79
N ARG A 821 -11.95 -10.67 14.56
CA ARG A 821 -13.20 -10.57 13.77
C ARG A 821 -14.09 -11.77 14.06
N VAL A 822 -15.40 -11.54 14.14
CA VAL A 822 -16.39 -12.57 14.35
C VAL A 822 -17.64 -12.33 13.50
N ALA A 823 -17.95 -13.28 12.62
CA ALA A 823 -19.19 -13.26 11.84
C ALA A 823 -20.34 -13.90 12.64
N LEU A 824 -21.48 -13.23 12.69
CA LEU A 824 -22.64 -13.61 13.49
C LEU A 824 -23.93 -13.41 12.69
N LYS A 825 -24.78 -14.44 12.68
CA LYS A 825 -26.15 -14.36 12.19
C LYS A 825 -27.03 -13.63 13.20
N PRO A 826 -28.20 -13.10 12.79
CA PRO A 826 -29.16 -12.52 13.73
C PRO A 826 -29.45 -13.45 14.90
N GLY A 827 -29.32 -12.94 16.13
CA GLY A 827 -29.50 -13.69 17.38
C GLY A 827 -28.37 -14.64 17.75
N GLU A 828 -27.36 -14.83 16.88
CA GLU A 828 -26.22 -15.71 17.17
C GLU A 828 -25.26 -15.07 18.19
N SER A 829 -24.78 -15.89 19.13
CA SER A 829 -23.77 -15.52 20.12
C SER A 829 -22.56 -16.42 20.00
N LYS A 830 -21.35 -15.83 20.07
CA LYS A 830 -20.06 -16.56 20.12
C LYS A 830 -19.19 -16.04 21.24
N ALA A 831 -18.48 -16.96 21.88
CA ALA A 831 -17.41 -16.59 22.80
C ALA A 831 -16.20 -16.11 21.99
N VAL A 832 -15.72 -14.92 22.29
CA VAL A 832 -14.46 -14.37 21.78
C VAL A 832 -13.44 -14.41 22.90
N THR A 833 -12.28 -15.02 22.62
CA THR A 833 -11.18 -15.14 23.57
C THR A 833 -9.92 -14.54 22.98
N LEU A 834 -9.33 -13.58 23.68
CA LEU A 834 -8.06 -12.96 23.32
C LEU A 834 -7.02 -13.33 24.38
N GLU A 835 -5.83 -13.70 23.93
CA GLU A 835 -4.66 -13.84 24.79
C GLU A 835 -3.78 -12.60 24.67
N LEU A 836 -3.52 -11.94 25.79
CA LEU A 836 -2.64 -10.79 25.88
C LEU A 836 -1.35 -11.22 26.57
N SER A 837 -0.25 -11.19 25.81
CA SER A 837 1.09 -11.53 26.30
C SER A 837 1.61 -10.48 27.30
N PRO A 838 2.70 -10.75 28.01
CA PRO A 838 3.35 -9.72 28.83
C PRO A 838 3.69 -8.45 28.04
N ARG A 839 4.05 -8.58 26.75
CA ARG A 839 4.33 -7.42 25.87
C ARG A 839 3.08 -6.60 25.59
N ASP A 840 1.92 -7.23 25.43
CA ASP A 840 0.65 -6.54 25.23
C ASP A 840 0.18 -5.82 26.52
N LEU A 841 0.54 -6.36 27.70
CA LEU A 841 0.28 -5.75 29.01
C LEU A 841 1.29 -4.65 29.39
N SER A 842 2.34 -4.46 28.62
CA SER A 842 3.42 -3.53 28.92
C SER A 842 3.19 -2.12 28.39
N ALA A 843 3.77 -1.14 29.06
CA ALA A 843 4.02 0.19 28.53
C ALA A 843 5.51 0.53 28.68
N VAL A 844 5.93 1.66 28.12
CA VAL A 844 7.32 2.11 28.12
C VAL A 844 7.48 3.23 29.14
N ARG A 845 8.53 3.17 29.93
CA ARG A 845 8.91 4.21 30.90
C ARG A 845 9.59 5.39 30.18
N PRO A 846 9.70 6.58 30.81
CA PRO A 846 10.39 7.71 30.21
C PRO A 846 11.84 7.44 29.78
N ASP A 847 12.54 6.51 30.46
CA ASP A 847 13.91 6.08 30.15
C ASP A 847 14.00 5.07 28.99
N GLY A 848 12.85 4.66 28.41
CA GLY A 848 12.78 3.73 27.29
C GLY A 848 12.75 2.25 27.71
N VAL A 849 12.63 1.93 28.98
CA VAL A 849 12.46 0.54 29.43
C VAL A 849 11.01 0.11 29.27
N ARG A 850 10.78 -0.97 28.57
CA ARG A 850 9.45 -1.58 28.44
C ARG A 850 9.17 -2.47 29.63
N GLN A 851 8.03 -2.27 30.27
CA GLN A 851 7.74 -2.91 31.55
C GLN A 851 6.25 -3.27 31.64
N VAL A 852 5.94 -4.46 32.20
CA VAL A 852 4.64 -4.77 32.78
C VAL A 852 4.61 -4.15 34.16
N PHE A 853 3.69 -3.24 34.42
CA PHE A 853 3.59 -2.55 35.71
C PHE A 853 2.72 -3.35 36.67
N ALA A 854 3.12 -3.40 37.93
CA ALA A 854 2.23 -3.88 38.98
C ALA A 854 1.12 -2.86 39.24
N GLY A 855 -0.11 -3.33 39.47
CA GLY A 855 -1.24 -2.45 39.78
C GLY A 855 -2.54 -2.85 39.09
N ALA A 856 -3.53 -1.95 39.16
CA ALA A 856 -4.85 -2.18 38.56
C ALA A 856 -4.88 -1.71 37.11
N TYR A 857 -5.29 -2.60 36.24
CA TYR A 857 -5.55 -2.34 34.83
C TYR A 857 -7.06 -2.30 34.58
N ARG A 858 -7.50 -1.46 33.61
CA ARG A 858 -8.85 -1.54 33.05
C ARG A 858 -8.76 -2.06 31.63
N LEU A 859 -9.61 -3.03 31.33
CA LEU A 859 -9.71 -3.64 30.01
C LEU A 859 -11.13 -3.41 29.48
N ASN A 860 -11.21 -2.75 28.32
CA ASN A 860 -12.45 -2.66 27.55
C ASN A 860 -12.37 -3.63 26.37
N LEU A 861 -13.43 -4.44 26.22
CA LEU A 861 -13.63 -5.31 25.07
C LEU A 861 -14.89 -4.86 24.34
N GLY A 862 -14.77 -4.38 23.11
CA GLY A 862 -15.89 -3.76 22.40
C GLY A 862 -15.66 -3.56 20.91
N GLY A 863 -16.65 -2.98 20.22
CA GLY A 863 -16.61 -2.66 18.80
C GLY A 863 -15.76 -1.42 18.46
N GLY A 864 -15.18 -0.75 19.46
CA GLY A 864 -14.33 0.43 19.35
C GLY A 864 -13.72 0.83 20.67
N GLN A 865 -13.09 2.00 20.71
CA GLN A 865 -12.49 2.54 21.93
C GLN A 865 -13.50 2.69 23.07
N PRO A 866 -13.07 2.62 24.34
CA PRO A 866 -13.86 3.17 25.44
C PRO A 866 -14.26 4.61 25.09
N ASP A 867 -15.45 5.01 25.47
CA ASP A 867 -15.97 6.37 25.22
C ASP A 867 -16.33 6.67 23.73
N SER A 868 -16.25 5.70 22.83
CA SER A 868 -16.66 5.87 21.41
C SER A 868 -18.17 5.86 21.20
N GLY A 869 -18.95 5.49 22.21
CA GLY A 869 -20.39 5.25 22.08
C GLY A 869 -20.75 3.92 21.40
N LEU A 870 -19.79 3.11 21.00
CA LEU A 870 -20.01 1.76 20.48
C LEU A 870 -20.19 0.75 21.62
N PRO A 871 -20.92 -0.36 21.39
CA PRO A 871 -21.11 -1.41 22.40
C PRO A 871 -19.80 -2.02 22.85
N GLY A 872 -19.73 -2.35 24.15
CA GLY A 872 -18.57 -2.99 24.75
C GLY A 872 -18.83 -3.37 26.21
N THR A 873 -17.86 -4.02 26.82
CA THR A 873 -17.84 -4.41 28.22
C THR A 873 -16.49 -4.05 28.84
N GLU A 874 -16.52 -3.50 30.05
CA GLU A 874 -15.30 -3.15 30.79
C GLU A 874 -15.10 -4.12 31.96
N THR A 875 -13.87 -4.48 32.24
CA THR A 875 -13.47 -5.25 33.40
C THR A 875 -12.16 -4.73 33.95
N THR A 876 -11.84 -5.09 35.18
CA THR A 876 -10.58 -4.75 35.83
C THR A 876 -9.84 -6.00 36.29
N PHE A 877 -8.52 -5.94 36.24
CA PHE A 877 -7.66 -6.96 36.79
C PHE A 877 -6.44 -6.34 37.42
N LYS A 878 -5.77 -7.09 38.29
CA LYS A 878 -4.56 -6.61 38.97
C LYS A 878 -3.37 -7.45 38.51
N VAL A 879 -2.31 -6.77 38.13
CA VAL A 879 -1.00 -7.38 37.91
C VAL A 879 -0.23 -7.33 39.24
N ASP A 880 0.30 -8.48 39.64
CA ASP A 880 0.86 -8.72 40.96
C ASP A 880 2.32 -8.30 41.13
N ARG A 881 3.07 -8.22 40.01
CA ARG A 881 4.49 -7.89 40.04
C ARG A 881 4.92 -7.11 38.79
N VAL A 882 6.03 -6.39 38.92
CA VAL A 882 6.71 -5.72 37.81
C VAL A 882 7.54 -6.74 37.01
N VAL A 883 7.54 -6.61 35.67
CA VAL A 883 8.40 -7.41 34.78
C VAL A 883 9.01 -6.52 33.71
N ASP A 884 10.32 -6.41 33.67
CA ASP A 884 11.04 -5.74 32.58
C ASP A 884 11.08 -6.66 31.37
N LEU A 885 10.87 -6.10 30.20
CA LEU A 885 10.85 -6.85 28.94
C LEU A 885 12.05 -6.46 28.05
N PRO A 886 12.58 -7.42 27.27
CA PRO A 886 13.69 -7.13 26.37
C PRO A 886 13.25 -6.14 25.27
N LYS A 887 14.24 -5.38 24.78
CA LYS A 887 14.08 -4.42 23.68
C LYS A 887 13.71 -5.08 22.37
#